data_6464a73dd4171d269607ab0493a74801
#
_entry.id   6464a73dd4171d269607ab0493a74801
#
_cell.length_a   1.000
_cell.length_b   1.000
_cell.length_c   1.000
_cell.angle_alpha   90.00
_cell.angle_beta   90.00
_cell.angle_gamma   90.00
#
_symmetry.space_group_name_H-M   'P 1'
#
loop_
_entity.id
_entity.type
_entity.pdbx_description
1 polymer ?
#
loop_
_entity_poly.entity_id
_entity_poly.type
_entity_poly.pdbx_seq_one_letter_code
_entity_poly.pdbx_strand_id
1 'polypeptide(L)'
;MDKKNDMVDILKKRVDFLLTIFTCLILLPGRLQAETAAEDYIVINRLTRQNGLPDQDVNRIYFDSKGYAWISTFGGGLVRYDGDSFIKFTAKTDPAFINDFVNQCSEDDYGRLWIPTAGGMNLLDLKSLALVDSFPGMSRGWQRSHSPGDVNRDANGCMWFVSDDLLYRVSFADGGQRFQIDSLQCEVSNASLMSRVEDVEEDGSAWLTLGGRFYKVRYIAGKGLSLSGILPGIDIGEDNKATAYLRVGNDVWIGTLKGLYRVNIATGQYTRFQHAGSDRRSLPNDEVTGLCLSPEGEVVVGTLGGISIYNAADHSFDTYSSHPNEYGNTLLPGEMVRSLVVRDSQIWVGLEAEGLAVIQRKPLPITNLSHIESTSAPIPSTPVRAMHLDSKGVLWLATTGYGLCRQVGDLTFRNYDTKNSAIPDNSVTAFCEDRQGRLWFGSVTGHLNYVHVSGSDVVHTPEGSQSEAARSIDVVFGLTYDSINDYIWITAHNGLYIYDLRKSSYARYPGKTTSCFGACIASDQLWVSSFDGLSAIDLKTLESRLAAELPVCMSLVPDGNTLWAGTYGSGLCRVDNCLSGKPDITYYSEKDGLADNQVQSLLLDGYTLWITTENGLSRLDTQAGEMTSYGLRDGLKSMAFCENSSLKSEDGTIYFGQKEGLSLLRSSHIRQEYGNKPSVVISGYWSKGVFHDLSFTDTVNKDEMNLDFTLKFSDLSYSPRDDNHYETRILPLDKDWTPVFENDTHIKYGHIPGGKYKIQIRAVDKNGNVLSQDEKTLDITPVLYNRWWFRLLVLLLLALLAYLFVRRYTRSLQRKKDLLQQEVDRQTKELKEKKDELERKAEELSEQNALLQKQNEMIASHNTLLSSTLSTKETDFSAMLLEAIQKLYKDPDLDVHTLAEAMDMNRSMLNEKIQNALGMTTAQFIRTYRLNVAKEMICNGTNKDMNISEIAYEVGFNDPKYFTRCFTKEFDATPSDMFKEHN
;
A
#
# COMPACT_ATOMS: atom_id res chain seq x y z
N MET A 1 26.24 -43.46 75.00
CA MET A 1 25.05 -43.47 74.05
C MET A 1 24.57 -42.08 73.73
N ASP A 2 24.89 -41.04 74.51
CA ASP A 2 24.33 -39.66 74.33
C ASP A 2 24.94 -38.84 73.18
N LYS A 3 26.19 -39.03 72.81
CA LYS A 3 26.82 -38.30 71.71
C LYS A 3 26.36 -38.69 70.27
N LYS A 4 25.67 -39.84 70.12
CA LYS A 4 25.12 -40.28 68.81
C LYS A 4 23.73 -39.72 68.55
N ASN A 5 22.98 -39.46 69.61
CA ASN A 5 21.65 -38.83 69.52
C ASN A 5 21.75 -37.34 69.18
N ASP A 6 22.70 -36.61 69.75
CA ASP A 6 22.92 -35.18 69.44
C ASP A 6 23.32 -34.94 68.00
N MET A 7 24.13 -35.86 67.42
CA MET A 7 24.56 -35.74 66.03
C MET A 7 23.44 -36.06 65.02
N VAL A 8 22.51 -36.95 65.40
CA VAL A 8 21.31 -37.27 64.60
C VAL A 8 20.31 -36.13 64.66
N ASP A 9 20.15 -35.46 65.79
CA ASP A 9 19.26 -34.29 65.89
C ASP A 9 19.80 -33.04 65.19
N ILE A 10 21.13 -32.85 65.18
CA ILE A 10 21.78 -31.78 64.44
C ILE A 10 21.67 -32.03 62.89
N LEU A 11 21.85 -33.29 62.45
CA LEU A 11 21.66 -33.70 61.09
C LEU A 11 20.19 -33.54 60.66
N LYS A 12 19.25 -33.93 61.54
CA LYS A 12 17.81 -33.75 61.23
C LYS A 12 17.41 -32.28 61.09
N LYS A 13 17.87 -31.44 62.08
CA LYS A 13 17.66 -29.98 61.98
C LYS A 13 18.31 -29.33 60.73
N ARG A 14 19.48 -29.83 60.28
CA ARG A 14 20.10 -29.36 59.03
C ARG A 14 19.36 -29.83 57.81
N VAL A 15 18.85 -31.07 57.81
CA VAL A 15 18.02 -31.57 56.67
C VAL A 15 16.68 -30.87 56.67
N ASP A 16 16.03 -30.63 57.83
CA ASP A 16 14.78 -29.85 57.89
C ASP A 16 14.99 -28.38 57.46
N PHE A 17 16.12 -27.77 57.79
CA PHE A 17 16.49 -26.42 57.32
C PHE A 17 16.81 -26.37 55.87
N LEU A 18 17.49 -27.38 55.27
CA LEU A 18 17.73 -27.51 53.84
C LEU A 18 16.44 -27.81 53.06
N LEU A 19 15.54 -28.65 53.63
CA LEU A 19 14.21 -28.88 53.06
C LEU A 19 13.35 -27.61 53.11
N THR A 20 13.43 -26.80 54.18
CA THR A 20 12.72 -25.53 54.30
C THR A 20 13.28 -24.49 53.31
N ILE A 21 14.61 -24.43 53.12
CA ILE A 21 15.21 -23.58 52.07
C ILE A 21 14.85 -24.09 50.67
N PHE A 22 14.82 -25.40 50.44
CA PHE A 22 14.41 -25.98 49.17
C PHE A 22 12.92 -25.81 48.90
N THR A 23 12.06 -25.88 49.93
CA THR A 23 10.64 -25.56 49.83
C THR A 23 10.41 -24.05 49.68
N CYS A 24 11.20 -23.19 50.31
CA CYS A 24 11.16 -21.75 50.09
C CYS A 24 11.74 -21.36 48.73
N LEU A 25 12.72 -22.10 48.18
CA LEU A 25 13.21 -21.91 46.78
C LEU A 25 12.25 -22.46 45.73
N ILE A 26 11.41 -23.45 46.06
CA ILE A 26 10.31 -23.95 45.23
C ILE A 26 9.05 -23.09 45.40
N LEU A 27 8.91 -22.37 46.50
CA LEU A 27 7.83 -21.42 46.80
C LEU A 27 8.19 -19.94 46.57
N LEU A 28 9.42 -19.63 46.11
CA LEU A 28 9.58 -18.44 45.27
C LEU A 28 8.81 -18.77 43.99
N PRO A 29 7.68 -18.15 43.75
CA PRO A 29 7.20 -18.13 42.39
C PRO A 29 8.39 -17.55 41.63
N GLY A 30 9.07 -18.38 40.84
CA GLY A 30 9.60 -17.86 39.60
C GLY A 30 8.42 -17.09 38.99
N ARG A 31 8.45 -15.79 39.12
CA ARG A 31 7.75 -14.95 38.20
C ARG A 31 8.39 -15.25 36.80
N LEU A 32 8.03 -16.41 36.24
CA LEU A 32 7.73 -16.41 34.82
C LEU A 32 6.61 -15.36 34.76
N GLN A 33 6.98 -14.13 34.54
CA GLN A 33 6.06 -13.16 34.01
C GLN A 33 5.47 -13.88 32.78
N ALA A 34 4.27 -14.43 32.95
CA ALA A 34 3.48 -14.82 31.85
C ALA A 34 3.32 -13.53 31.01
N GLU A 35 4.05 -13.47 29.91
CA GLU A 35 3.95 -12.39 28.97
C GLU A 35 2.48 -12.29 28.62
N THR A 36 1.88 -11.16 28.91
CA THR A 36 0.53 -10.86 28.48
C THR A 36 0.60 -10.69 26.98
N ALA A 37 0.17 -11.71 26.24
CA ALA A 37 0.09 -11.70 24.77
C ALA A 37 -0.92 -10.65 24.24
N ALA A 38 -1.51 -9.87 25.16
CA ALA A 38 -2.58 -8.91 24.90
C ALA A 38 -2.23 -7.74 23.94
N GLU A 39 -0.99 -7.65 23.48
CA GLU A 39 -0.57 -6.62 22.51
C GLU A 39 0.04 -7.18 21.21
N ASP A 40 -0.03 -8.48 21.03
CA ASP A 40 0.57 -9.14 19.86
C ASP A 40 -0.21 -8.89 18.56
N TYR A 41 -1.45 -8.40 18.62
CA TYR A 41 -2.32 -8.20 17.45
C TYR A 41 -2.69 -6.73 17.22
N ILE A 42 -2.94 -6.40 15.96
CA ILE A 42 -3.40 -5.08 15.52
C ILE A 42 -4.53 -5.22 14.50
N VAL A 43 -5.48 -4.29 14.52
CA VAL A 43 -6.49 -4.16 13.44
C VAL A 43 -5.85 -3.49 12.24
N ILE A 44 -5.70 -4.22 11.15
CA ILE A 44 -5.13 -3.71 9.89
C ILE A 44 -6.19 -3.17 8.93
N ASN A 45 -7.44 -3.63 9.08
CA ASN A 45 -8.56 -3.19 8.26
C ASN A 45 -9.88 -3.27 9.04
N ARG A 46 -10.77 -2.31 8.79
CA ARG A 46 -12.13 -2.29 9.34
C ARG A 46 -13.12 -1.95 8.24
N LEU A 47 -14.08 -2.85 8.02
CA LEU A 47 -15.12 -2.69 7.03
C LEU A 47 -16.46 -2.40 7.71
N THR A 48 -17.02 -1.24 7.41
CA THR A 48 -18.27 -0.71 7.97
C THR A 48 -19.19 -0.20 6.86
N ARG A 49 -20.38 0.30 7.21
CA ARG A 49 -21.24 0.99 6.23
C ARG A 49 -20.55 2.19 5.58
N GLN A 50 -19.64 2.87 6.29
CA GLN A 50 -18.87 3.99 5.72
C GLN A 50 -17.94 3.55 4.59
N ASN A 51 -17.42 2.35 4.67
CA ASN A 51 -16.58 1.75 3.61
C ASN A 51 -17.41 1.10 2.50
N GLY A 52 -18.74 1.02 2.64
CA GLY A 52 -19.64 0.47 1.62
C GLY A 52 -20.25 -0.89 1.95
N LEU A 53 -19.99 -1.48 3.11
CA LEU A 53 -20.69 -2.69 3.58
C LEU A 53 -22.19 -2.38 3.70
N PRO A 54 -23.11 -3.23 3.19
CA PRO A 54 -24.54 -2.93 3.18
C PRO A 54 -25.15 -3.00 4.58
N ASP A 55 -24.64 -3.87 5.43
CA ASP A 55 -25.04 -4.01 6.82
C ASP A 55 -23.85 -4.25 7.72
N GLN A 56 -23.93 -3.77 8.98
CA GLN A 56 -22.86 -3.93 9.97
C GLN A 56 -22.97 -5.22 10.79
N ASP A 57 -24.10 -5.93 10.68
CA ASP A 57 -24.26 -7.24 11.29
C ASP A 57 -23.69 -8.33 10.37
N VAL A 58 -22.41 -8.66 10.56
CA VAL A 58 -21.71 -9.67 9.78
C VAL A 58 -21.97 -11.05 10.36
N ASN A 59 -22.68 -11.89 9.60
CA ASN A 59 -23.04 -13.24 10.04
C ASN A 59 -21.94 -14.26 9.77
N ARG A 60 -21.43 -14.32 8.51
CA ARG A 60 -20.40 -15.29 8.10
C ARG A 60 -19.44 -14.68 7.08
N ILE A 61 -18.27 -15.26 7.01
CA ILE A 61 -17.22 -14.89 6.07
C ILE A 61 -16.73 -16.16 5.38
N TYR A 62 -16.63 -16.14 4.06
CA TYR A 62 -16.13 -17.23 3.23
C TYR A 62 -15.14 -16.70 2.18
N PHE A 63 -14.12 -17.46 1.86
CA PHE A 63 -13.19 -17.15 0.76
C PHE A 63 -13.36 -18.15 -0.37
N ASP A 64 -13.57 -17.65 -1.58
CA ASP A 64 -13.66 -18.52 -2.76
C ASP A 64 -12.28 -19.01 -3.22
N SER A 65 -12.26 -19.88 -4.21
CA SER A 65 -11.04 -20.48 -4.77
C SER A 65 -10.09 -19.47 -5.41
N LYS A 66 -10.57 -18.28 -5.78
CA LYS A 66 -9.76 -17.17 -6.29
C LYS A 66 -9.25 -16.24 -5.19
N GLY A 67 -9.82 -16.37 -4.00
CA GLY A 67 -9.45 -15.61 -2.83
C GLY A 67 -10.29 -14.37 -2.55
N TYR A 68 -11.41 -14.17 -3.23
CA TYR A 68 -12.36 -13.11 -2.90
C TYR A 68 -13.08 -13.41 -1.59
N ALA A 69 -13.26 -12.38 -0.75
CA ALA A 69 -14.01 -12.51 0.47
C ALA A 69 -15.52 -12.35 0.21
N TRP A 70 -16.30 -13.35 0.62
CA TRP A 70 -17.75 -13.32 0.60
C TRP A 70 -18.27 -13.10 2.01
N ILE A 71 -18.96 -11.99 2.22
CA ILE A 71 -19.42 -11.53 3.53
C ILE A 71 -20.93 -11.63 3.55
N SER A 72 -21.44 -12.54 4.37
CA SER A 72 -22.89 -12.72 4.62
C SER A 72 -23.35 -11.81 5.74
N THR A 73 -24.49 -11.18 5.59
CA THR A 73 -25.03 -10.21 6.57
C THR A 73 -26.45 -10.56 7.02
N PHE A 74 -26.90 -9.98 8.13
CA PHE A 74 -28.22 -10.14 8.73
C PHE A 74 -29.29 -9.19 8.16
N GLY A 75 -29.28 -8.91 6.89
CA GLY A 75 -30.31 -8.03 6.27
C GLY A 75 -29.80 -7.20 5.12
N GLY A 76 -28.49 -7.17 4.92
CA GLY A 76 -27.84 -6.49 3.79
C GLY A 76 -27.52 -7.44 2.63
N GLY A 77 -27.92 -8.72 2.68
CA GLY A 77 -27.64 -9.72 1.66
C GLY A 77 -26.21 -10.28 1.73
N LEU A 78 -25.71 -10.68 0.56
CA LEU A 78 -24.35 -11.19 0.37
C LEU A 78 -23.49 -10.17 -0.35
N VAL A 79 -22.24 -10.07 0.06
CA VAL A 79 -21.28 -9.12 -0.50
C VAL A 79 -20.01 -9.84 -0.90
N ARG A 80 -19.52 -9.63 -2.13
CA ARG A 80 -18.14 -9.99 -2.54
C ARG A 80 -17.23 -8.79 -2.38
N TYR A 81 -16.14 -8.95 -1.65
CA TYR A 81 -15.13 -7.93 -1.39
C TYR A 81 -13.79 -8.35 -2.01
N ASP A 82 -13.13 -7.45 -2.72
CA ASP A 82 -11.87 -7.69 -3.41
C ASP A 82 -10.66 -6.93 -2.81
N GLY A 83 -10.83 -6.37 -1.61
CA GLY A 83 -9.82 -5.55 -0.94
C GLY A 83 -9.99 -4.04 -1.17
N ASP A 84 -10.81 -3.65 -2.15
CA ASP A 84 -11.04 -2.25 -2.53
C ASP A 84 -12.53 -1.91 -2.66
N SER A 85 -13.32 -2.77 -3.31
CA SER A 85 -14.73 -2.51 -3.59
C SER A 85 -15.63 -3.69 -3.30
N PHE A 86 -16.94 -3.42 -3.24
CA PHE A 86 -17.99 -4.38 -2.93
C PHE A 86 -18.92 -4.61 -4.11
N ILE A 87 -19.16 -5.88 -4.44
CA ILE A 87 -20.30 -6.29 -5.29
C ILE A 87 -21.39 -6.85 -4.37
N LYS A 88 -22.59 -6.30 -4.48
CA LYS A 88 -23.71 -6.60 -3.56
C LYS A 88 -24.78 -7.45 -4.25
N PHE A 89 -25.23 -8.50 -3.56
CA PHE A 89 -26.31 -9.38 -3.99
C PHE A 89 -27.42 -9.30 -2.94
N THR A 90 -28.52 -8.65 -3.31
CA THR A 90 -29.68 -8.43 -2.44
C THR A 90 -30.98 -8.64 -3.20
N ALA A 91 -32.09 -8.92 -2.52
CA ALA A 91 -33.42 -9.01 -3.13
C ALA A 91 -33.85 -7.68 -3.81
N LYS A 92 -33.27 -6.56 -3.42
CA LYS A 92 -33.49 -5.25 -4.04
C LYS A 92 -32.69 -5.06 -5.35
N THR A 93 -31.46 -5.56 -5.41
CA THR A 93 -30.59 -5.43 -6.60
C THR A 93 -30.89 -6.51 -7.63
N ASP A 94 -31.31 -7.69 -7.20
CA ASP A 94 -31.73 -8.80 -8.05
C ASP A 94 -32.95 -9.49 -7.47
N PRO A 95 -34.14 -9.36 -8.09
CA PRO A 95 -35.38 -9.99 -7.62
C PRO A 95 -35.34 -11.54 -7.58
N ALA A 96 -34.33 -12.15 -8.21
CA ALA A 96 -34.11 -13.60 -8.14
C ALA A 96 -33.44 -14.00 -6.81
N PHE A 97 -32.79 -13.08 -6.09
CA PHE A 97 -32.19 -13.30 -4.78
C PHE A 97 -33.33 -13.51 -3.74
N ILE A 98 -33.27 -14.64 -3.06
CA ILE A 98 -34.47 -15.12 -2.31
C ILE A 98 -34.70 -14.32 -1.04
N ASN A 99 -33.62 -14.03 -0.26
CA ASN A 99 -33.72 -13.34 1.01
C ASN A 99 -32.36 -12.71 1.40
N ASP A 100 -32.41 -11.54 2.03
CA ASP A 100 -31.22 -10.77 2.42
C ASP A 100 -30.56 -11.26 3.73
N PHE A 101 -31.15 -12.24 4.40
CA PHE A 101 -30.59 -12.91 5.56
C PHE A 101 -29.79 -14.14 5.11
N VAL A 102 -28.46 -14.02 5.08
CA VAL A 102 -27.56 -15.01 4.46
C VAL A 102 -26.74 -15.74 5.51
N ASN A 103 -26.68 -17.08 5.40
CA ASN A 103 -25.81 -17.93 6.20
C ASN A 103 -24.45 -18.20 5.50
N GLN A 104 -23.67 -19.19 5.95
CA GLN A 104 -22.36 -19.48 5.38
C GLN A 104 -22.47 -20.09 3.98
N CYS A 105 -21.88 -19.39 3.02
CA CYS A 105 -21.76 -19.84 1.64
C CYS A 105 -20.62 -20.85 1.46
N SER A 106 -20.67 -21.61 0.37
CA SER A 106 -19.57 -22.49 -0.03
C SER A 106 -19.53 -22.66 -1.55
N GLU A 107 -18.33 -22.70 -2.14
CA GLU A 107 -18.11 -22.94 -3.58
C GLU A 107 -18.05 -24.43 -3.87
N ASP A 108 -18.68 -24.85 -4.98
CA ASP A 108 -18.55 -26.24 -5.51
C ASP A 108 -17.44 -26.34 -6.55
N ASP A 109 -17.08 -27.57 -6.95
CA ASP A 109 -16.00 -27.85 -7.92
C ASP A 109 -16.30 -27.36 -9.35
N TYR A 110 -17.48 -26.83 -9.58
CA TYR A 110 -17.95 -26.38 -10.90
C TYR A 110 -18.06 -24.86 -11.01
N GLY A 111 -17.50 -24.13 -10.01
CA GLY A 111 -17.48 -22.67 -9.98
C GLY A 111 -18.83 -22.04 -9.68
N ARG A 112 -19.64 -22.69 -8.82
CA ARG A 112 -20.90 -22.14 -8.34
C ARG A 112 -20.84 -21.92 -6.84
N LEU A 113 -21.33 -20.77 -6.40
CA LEU A 113 -21.47 -20.46 -4.98
C LEU A 113 -22.87 -20.83 -4.50
N TRP A 114 -22.93 -21.68 -3.48
CA TRP A 114 -24.14 -22.06 -2.78
C TRP A 114 -24.40 -21.05 -1.69
N ILE A 115 -25.56 -20.37 -1.75
CA ILE A 115 -25.91 -19.24 -0.89
C ILE A 115 -27.15 -19.60 -0.10
N PRO A 116 -26.99 -20.12 1.13
CA PRO A 116 -28.12 -20.41 2.00
C PRO A 116 -28.67 -19.12 2.58
N THR A 117 -29.99 -18.97 2.52
CA THR A 117 -30.73 -17.82 3.08
C THR A 117 -31.90 -18.26 3.96
N ALA A 118 -32.39 -17.36 4.81
CA ALA A 118 -33.59 -17.64 5.61
C ALA A 118 -34.85 -17.96 4.78
N GLY A 119 -34.85 -17.64 3.50
CA GLY A 119 -35.95 -17.91 2.58
C GLY A 119 -35.70 -19.05 1.58
N GLY A 120 -34.56 -19.68 1.61
CA GLY A 120 -34.19 -20.74 0.69
C GLY A 120 -32.70 -20.71 0.23
N MET A 121 -32.38 -21.58 -0.74
CA MET A 121 -31.06 -21.74 -1.31
C MET A 121 -30.91 -20.97 -2.63
N ASN A 122 -30.04 -20.02 -2.73
CA ASN A 122 -29.60 -19.47 -4.02
C ASN A 122 -28.35 -20.19 -4.53
N LEU A 123 -28.21 -20.24 -5.85
CA LEU A 123 -26.99 -20.65 -6.54
C LEU A 123 -26.52 -19.51 -7.42
N LEU A 124 -25.24 -19.16 -7.30
CA LEU A 124 -24.61 -18.13 -8.11
C LEU A 124 -23.53 -18.77 -8.98
N ASP A 125 -23.61 -18.57 -10.27
CA ASP A 125 -22.50 -18.90 -11.19
C ASP A 125 -21.39 -17.84 -11.04
N LEU A 126 -20.22 -18.24 -10.57
CA LEU A 126 -19.11 -17.33 -10.27
C LEU A 126 -18.50 -16.71 -11.51
N LYS A 127 -18.64 -17.36 -12.69
CA LYS A 127 -18.11 -16.85 -13.95
C LYS A 127 -18.95 -15.70 -14.52
N SER A 128 -20.24 -15.80 -14.43
CA SER A 128 -21.18 -14.80 -14.94
C SER A 128 -21.67 -13.83 -13.87
N LEU A 129 -21.48 -14.17 -12.59
CA LEU A 129 -22.09 -13.52 -11.43
C LEU A 129 -23.64 -13.47 -11.52
N ALA A 130 -24.23 -14.40 -12.20
CA ALA A 130 -25.68 -14.51 -12.36
C ALA A 130 -26.25 -15.61 -11.47
N LEU A 131 -27.42 -15.35 -10.89
CA LEU A 131 -28.16 -16.35 -10.15
C LEU A 131 -28.71 -17.43 -11.08
N VAL A 132 -28.59 -18.67 -10.67
CA VAL A 132 -29.06 -19.84 -11.42
C VAL A 132 -30.48 -20.18 -10.98
N ASP A 133 -31.44 -19.98 -11.87
CA ASP A 133 -32.88 -20.14 -11.55
C ASP A 133 -33.33 -21.59 -11.37
N SER A 134 -32.70 -22.53 -12.00
CA SER A 134 -33.03 -23.96 -11.88
C SER A 134 -31.90 -24.86 -12.41
N PHE A 135 -31.74 -26.03 -11.77
CA PHE A 135 -30.85 -27.10 -12.24
C PHE A 135 -31.64 -28.41 -12.37
N PRO A 136 -31.25 -29.30 -13.29
CA PRO A 136 -31.79 -30.64 -13.31
C PRO A 136 -31.58 -31.38 -11.95
N GLY A 137 -32.66 -31.72 -11.27
CA GLY A 137 -32.65 -32.28 -9.91
C GLY A 137 -32.93 -31.26 -8.79
N MET A 138 -32.90 -29.96 -9.08
CA MET A 138 -33.17 -28.89 -8.10
C MET A 138 -34.03 -27.82 -8.75
N SER A 139 -35.32 -27.88 -8.54
CA SER A 139 -36.26 -26.88 -9.08
C SER A 139 -36.27 -25.61 -8.25
N ARG A 140 -36.77 -24.52 -8.85
CA ARG A 140 -36.96 -23.24 -8.12
C ARG A 140 -37.92 -23.40 -6.93
N GLY A 141 -38.87 -24.33 -7.02
CA GLY A 141 -39.76 -24.70 -5.92
C GLY A 141 -38.98 -25.33 -4.77
N TRP A 142 -38.08 -26.25 -5.07
CA TRP A 142 -37.19 -26.87 -4.08
C TRP A 142 -36.29 -25.83 -3.41
N GLN A 143 -35.65 -24.93 -4.17
CA GLN A 143 -34.80 -23.87 -3.64
C GLN A 143 -35.52 -22.97 -2.64
N ARG A 144 -36.82 -22.68 -2.85
CA ARG A 144 -37.64 -21.82 -1.98
C ARG A 144 -38.36 -22.55 -0.84
N SER A 145 -38.43 -23.85 -0.88
CA SER A 145 -39.10 -24.65 0.14
C SER A 145 -38.21 -25.07 1.29
N HIS A 146 -36.89 -24.79 1.22
CA HIS A 146 -35.93 -25.22 2.19
C HIS A 146 -35.16 -23.99 2.70
N SER A 147 -35.13 -23.81 4.02
CA SER A 147 -34.33 -22.75 4.68
C SER A 147 -33.07 -23.37 5.29
N PRO A 148 -32.01 -23.53 4.49
CA PRO A 148 -30.79 -24.23 4.93
C PRO A 148 -30.00 -23.39 5.91
N GLY A 149 -29.32 -24.08 6.84
CA GLY A 149 -28.24 -23.56 7.64
C GLY A 149 -26.97 -23.35 6.82
N ASP A 150 -25.82 -23.41 7.47
CA ASP A 150 -24.52 -23.28 6.82
C ASP A 150 -24.29 -24.42 5.81
N VAL A 151 -23.69 -24.11 4.66
CA VAL A 151 -23.32 -25.08 3.62
C VAL A 151 -21.81 -25.34 3.67
N ASN A 152 -21.42 -26.62 3.68
CA ASN A 152 -20.04 -27.05 3.68
C ASN A 152 -19.75 -28.03 2.53
N ARG A 153 -18.55 -27.95 1.95
CA ARG A 153 -18.07 -28.82 0.89
C ARG A 153 -17.16 -29.89 1.47
N ASP A 154 -17.33 -31.16 1.09
CA ASP A 154 -16.42 -32.21 1.47
C ASP A 154 -15.22 -32.37 0.51
N ALA A 155 -14.24 -33.19 0.90
CA ALA A 155 -13.06 -33.48 0.09
C ALA A 155 -13.38 -34.16 -1.25
N ASN A 156 -14.57 -34.79 -1.37
CA ASN A 156 -15.07 -35.44 -2.59
C ASN A 156 -15.89 -34.47 -3.45
N GLY A 157 -15.97 -33.19 -3.09
CA GLY A 157 -16.72 -32.16 -3.81
C GLY A 157 -18.21 -32.17 -3.57
N CYS A 158 -18.74 -32.96 -2.61
CA CYS A 158 -20.15 -32.95 -2.27
C CYS A 158 -20.49 -31.79 -1.34
N MET A 159 -21.71 -31.25 -1.48
CA MET A 159 -22.22 -30.17 -0.64
C MET A 159 -23.11 -30.74 0.46
N TRP A 160 -22.87 -30.30 1.70
CA TRP A 160 -23.58 -30.75 2.88
C TRP A 160 -24.27 -29.57 3.58
N PHE A 161 -25.52 -29.75 3.97
CA PHE A 161 -26.24 -28.76 4.77
C PHE A 161 -27.44 -29.41 5.49
N VAL A 162 -27.96 -28.72 6.49
CA VAL A 162 -29.20 -29.13 7.20
C VAL A 162 -30.30 -28.14 6.89
N SER A 163 -31.49 -28.62 6.60
CA SER A 163 -32.69 -27.81 6.44
C SER A 163 -33.89 -28.58 6.92
N ASP A 164 -34.79 -27.96 7.69
CA ASP A 164 -36.09 -28.52 8.11
C ASP A 164 -36.00 -29.95 8.69
N ASP A 165 -35.13 -30.20 9.63
CA ASP A 165 -34.90 -31.52 10.25
C ASP A 165 -34.33 -32.60 9.33
N LEU A 166 -33.89 -32.26 8.12
CA LEU A 166 -33.25 -33.14 7.18
C LEU A 166 -31.76 -32.71 6.96
N LEU A 167 -30.86 -33.67 7.05
CA LEU A 167 -29.52 -33.55 6.55
C LEU A 167 -29.52 -33.89 5.06
N TYR A 168 -28.93 -33.02 4.27
CA TYR A 168 -28.70 -33.16 2.84
C TYR A 168 -27.25 -33.33 2.51
N ARG A 169 -26.96 -34.26 1.63
CA ARG A 169 -25.72 -34.42 0.92
C ARG A 169 -26.01 -34.39 -0.58
N VAL A 170 -25.44 -33.41 -1.25
CA VAL A 170 -25.59 -33.22 -2.70
C VAL A 170 -24.30 -33.61 -3.39
N SER A 171 -24.37 -34.64 -4.24
CA SER A 171 -23.30 -35.05 -5.12
C SER A 171 -23.61 -34.66 -6.57
N PHE A 172 -22.60 -34.64 -7.41
CA PHE A 172 -22.73 -34.17 -8.79
C PHE A 172 -22.48 -35.29 -9.78
N ALA A 173 -23.21 -35.27 -10.88
CA ALA A 173 -23.06 -36.15 -12.03
C ALA A 173 -22.93 -35.34 -13.33
N ASP A 174 -22.52 -35.99 -14.41
CA ASP A 174 -22.43 -35.45 -15.77
C ASP A 174 -21.63 -34.13 -15.82
N GLY A 175 -20.48 -34.07 -15.13
CA GLY A 175 -19.64 -32.86 -15.09
C GLY A 175 -20.32 -31.69 -14.38
N GLY A 176 -21.08 -31.93 -13.34
CA GLY A 176 -21.75 -30.91 -12.55
C GLY A 176 -23.11 -30.44 -13.13
N GLN A 177 -23.59 -31.12 -14.20
CA GLN A 177 -24.86 -30.72 -14.83
C GLN A 177 -26.10 -31.32 -14.12
N ARG A 178 -25.91 -32.33 -13.30
CA ARG A 178 -26.99 -32.96 -12.51
C ARG A 178 -26.60 -33.06 -11.05
N PHE A 179 -27.57 -32.86 -10.16
CA PHE A 179 -27.50 -33.13 -8.74
C PHE A 179 -28.11 -34.46 -8.37
N GLN A 180 -27.41 -35.21 -7.52
CA GLN A 180 -27.97 -36.33 -6.81
C GLN A 180 -28.05 -35.95 -5.33
N ILE A 181 -29.23 -35.98 -4.75
CA ILE A 181 -29.52 -35.56 -3.39
C ILE A 181 -29.79 -36.79 -2.54
N ASP A 182 -28.95 -37.01 -1.55
CA ASP A 182 -29.18 -37.97 -0.48
C ASP A 182 -29.69 -37.22 0.75
N SER A 183 -30.66 -37.73 1.47
CA SER A 183 -31.18 -37.09 2.68
C SER A 183 -31.32 -38.09 3.83
N LEU A 184 -31.18 -37.57 5.06
CA LEU A 184 -31.37 -38.34 6.29
C LEU A 184 -32.28 -37.57 7.24
N GLN A 185 -33.36 -38.17 7.71
CA GLN A 185 -34.22 -37.56 8.73
C GLN A 185 -33.49 -37.51 10.07
N CYS A 186 -33.42 -36.32 10.64
CA CYS A 186 -32.85 -36.06 11.95
C CYS A 186 -33.99 -36.03 12.97
N GLU A 187 -34.13 -37.04 13.84
CA GLU A 187 -35.20 -37.14 14.87
C GLU A 187 -34.93 -36.13 16.02
N VAL A 188 -34.82 -34.82 15.74
CA VAL A 188 -34.61 -33.79 16.77
C VAL A 188 -35.62 -32.66 16.55
N SER A 189 -36.60 -32.52 17.45
CA SER A 189 -37.54 -31.40 17.42
C SER A 189 -36.82 -30.04 17.55
N ASN A 190 -37.06 -29.12 16.61
CA ASN A 190 -36.41 -27.81 16.47
C ASN A 190 -34.94 -27.80 16.00
N ALA A 191 -34.52 -28.77 15.18
CA ALA A 191 -33.13 -28.88 14.68
C ALA A 191 -32.70 -27.74 13.77
N SER A 192 -33.62 -27.07 13.08
CA SER A 192 -33.29 -26.18 11.95
C SER A 192 -32.46 -24.92 12.28
N LEU A 193 -32.58 -24.38 13.49
CA LEU A 193 -31.92 -23.12 13.84
C LEU A 193 -30.50 -23.27 14.39
N MET A 194 -30.08 -24.48 14.75
CA MET A 194 -28.76 -24.72 15.38
C MET A 194 -28.10 -26.03 14.91
N SER A 195 -28.41 -26.49 13.72
CA SER A 195 -27.83 -27.67 13.15
C SER A 195 -26.80 -27.29 12.07
N ARG A 196 -25.59 -27.77 12.21
CA ARG A 196 -24.48 -27.47 11.31
C ARG A 196 -23.74 -28.72 10.90
N VAL A 197 -23.21 -28.71 9.69
CA VAL A 197 -22.11 -29.58 9.30
C VAL A 197 -20.82 -28.86 9.73
N GLU A 198 -20.15 -29.36 10.73
CA GLU A 198 -19.00 -28.66 11.36
C GLU A 198 -17.68 -29.01 10.68
N ASP A 199 -17.52 -30.26 10.25
CA ASP A 199 -16.31 -30.74 9.60
C ASP A 199 -16.61 -31.96 8.74
N VAL A 200 -15.83 -32.16 7.68
CA VAL A 200 -15.92 -33.34 6.82
C VAL A 200 -14.54 -33.97 6.69
N GLU A 201 -14.41 -35.20 7.19
CA GLU A 201 -13.18 -35.96 7.18
C GLU A 201 -12.84 -36.49 5.77
N GLU A 202 -11.57 -36.80 5.54
CA GLU A 202 -11.07 -37.36 4.28
C GLU A 202 -11.75 -38.68 3.88
N ASP A 203 -12.28 -39.43 4.89
CA ASP A 203 -12.99 -40.70 4.66
C ASP A 203 -14.46 -40.47 4.18
N GLY A 204 -14.88 -39.19 3.97
CA GLY A 204 -16.21 -38.82 3.56
C GLY A 204 -17.25 -38.89 4.67
N SER A 205 -16.82 -39.03 5.94
CA SER A 205 -17.71 -38.85 7.08
C SER A 205 -17.79 -37.40 7.47
N ALA A 206 -18.95 -36.94 7.94
CA ALA A 206 -19.20 -35.60 8.41
C ALA A 206 -19.52 -35.57 9.89
N TRP A 207 -18.99 -34.52 10.58
CA TRP A 207 -19.37 -34.19 11.93
C TRP A 207 -20.52 -33.16 11.91
N LEU A 208 -21.57 -33.47 12.65
CA LEU A 208 -22.77 -32.65 12.70
C LEU A 208 -23.10 -32.26 14.12
N THR A 209 -23.56 -31.03 14.30
CA THR A 209 -24.37 -30.66 15.47
C THR A 209 -25.84 -30.70 15.12
N LEU A 210 -26.58 -31.49 15.86
CA LEU A 210 -28.02 -31.61 15.77
C LEU A 210 -28.63 -31.40 17.16
N GLY A 211 -29.40 -30.33 17.33
CA GLY A 211 -30.02 -30.02 18.61
C GLY A 211 -29.07 -29.91 19.78
N GLY A 212 -27.82 -29.46 19.53
CA GLY A 212 -26.80 -29.31 20.56
C GLY A 212 -25.98 -30.58 20.87
N ARG A 213 -26.14 -31.65 20.11
CA ARG A 213 -25.38 -32.91 20.22
C ARG A 213 -24.51 -33.16 18.99
N PHE A 214 -23.35 -33.77 19.17
CA PHE A 214 -22.41 -34.09 18.09
C PHE A 214 -22.65 -35.50 17.56
N TYR A 215 -22.85 -35.59 16.25
CA TYR A 215 -23.04 -36.85 15.55
C TYR A 215 -21.99 -37.00 14.44
N LYS A 216 -21.48 -38.22 14.27
CA LYS A 216 -20.72 -38.60 13.10
C LYS A 216 -21.66 -39.29 12.09
N VAL A 217 -21.69 -38.78 10.86
CA VAL A 217 -22.46 -39.32 9.75
C VAL A 217 -21.56 -39.89 8.69
N ARG A 218 -21.90 -41.04 8.15
CA ARG A 218 -21.20 -41.65 7.02
C ARG A 218 -22.15 -41.87 5.85
N TYR A 219 -21.63 -41.62 4.67
CA TYR A 219 -22.29 -42.06 3.45
C TYR A 219 -21.86 -43.50 3.12
N ILE A 220 -22.83 -44.42 2.96
CA ILE A 220 -22.61 -45.81 2.61
C ILE A 220 -23.18 -46.03 1.22
N ALA A 221 -22.35 -46.37 0.24
CA ALA A 221 -22.80 -46.63 -1.14
C ALA A 221 -23.91 -47.66 -1.18
N GLY A 222 -25.03 -47.30 -1.80
CA GLY A 222 -26.22 -48.18 -1.91
C GLY A 222 -27.11 -48.23 -0.66
N LYS A 223 -26.73 -47.60 0.45
CA LYS A 223 -27.56 -47.52 1.67
C LYS A 223 -27.91 -46.06 2.04
N GLY A 224 -27.20 -45.09 1.46
CA GLY A 224 -27.35 -43.65 1.79
C GLY A 224 -26.62 -43.23 3.05
N LEU A 225 -27.12 -42.15 3.67
CA LEU A 225 -26.58 -41.56 4.88
C LEU A 225 -26.90 -42.38 6.13
N SER A 226 -25.96 -42.54 7.03
CA SER A 226 -26.16 -43.27 8.29
C SER A 226 -25.46 -42.55 9.44
N LEU A 227 -26.19 -42.31 10.53
CA LEU A 227 -25.61 -41.82 11.79
C LEU A 227 -24.78 -42.95 12.42
N SER A 228 -23.49 -42.66 12.67
CA SER A 228 -22.55 -43.65 13.16
C SER A 228 -22.14 -43.47 14.61
N GLY A 229 -22.81 -42.59 15.35
CA GLY A 229 -22.62 -42.44 16.80
C GLY A 229 -22.39 -41.01 17.28
N ILE A 230 -22.58 -40.85 18.58
CA ILE A 230 -22.23 -39.62 19.33
C ILE A 230 -20.77 -39.72 19.72
N LEU A 231 -20.05 -38.63 19.85
CA LEU A 231 -18.72 -38.62 20.50
C LEU A 231 -18.84 -39.30 21.87
N PRO A 232 -18.18 -40.43 22.09
CA PRO A 232 -18.34 -41.17 23.34
C PRO A 232 -17.83 -40.34 24.52
N GLY A 233 -18.62 -40.17 25.55
CA GLY A 233 -18.19 -39.62 26.85
C GLY A 233 -18.44 -38.14 27.07
N ILE A 234 -19.08 -37.41 26.12
CA ILE A 234 -19.41 -36.00 26.32
C ILE A 234 -20.90 -35.83 26.48
N ASP A 235 -21.32 -35.46 27.67
CA ASP A 235 -22.63 -34.88 27.92
C ASP A 235 -22.46 -33.38 28.19
N ILE A 236 -22.80 -32.58 27.20
CA ILE A 236 -22.77 -31.10 27.36
C ILE A 236 -24.00 -30.56 28.08
N GLY A 237 -24.97 -31.46 28.41
CA GLY A 237 -26.23 -31.13 29.05
C GLY A 237 -27.34 -30.77 28.02
N GLU A 238 -28.58 -31.14 28.31
CA GLU A 238 -29.73 -30.93 27.42
C GLU A 238 -30.02 -29.44 27.17
N ASP A 239 -29.68 -28.56 28.14
CA ASP A 239 -29.84 -27.08 28.04
C ASP A 239 -28.65 -26.37 27.44
N ASN A 240 -27.61 -27.07 27.03
CA ASN A 240 -26.42 -26.47 26.42
C ASN A 240 -26.36 -26.88 24.95
N LYS A 241 -26.08 -25.90 24.07
CA LYS A 241 -26.03 -26.11 22.62
C LYS A 241 -24.63 -25.87 22.12
N ALA A 242 -24.17 -26.77 21.26
CA ALA A 242 -22.92 -26.55 20.54
C ALA A 242 -23.11 -25.52 19.42
N THR A 243 -22.13 -24.66 19.27
CA THR A 243 -22.14 -23.49 18.39
C THR A 243 -20.97 -23.45 17.43
N ALA A 244 -19.84 -24.09 17.81
CA ALA A 244 -18.62 -24.12 17.03
C ALA A 244 -17.84 -25.41 17.28
N TYR A 245 -17.07 -25.83 16.30
CA TYR A 245 -16.23 -27.04 16.30
C TYR A 245 -14.87 -26.75 15.67
N LEU A 246 -13.81 -27.28 16.26
CA LEU A 246 -12.46 -27.20 15.72
C LEU A 246 -11.67 -28.47 16.11
N ARG A 247 -11.08 -29.15 15.15
CA ARG A 247 -10.20 -30.30 15.40
C ARG A 247 -8.73 -29.90 15.31
N VAL A 248 -7.96 -30.22 16.33
CA VAL A 248 -6.52 -29.98 16.39
C VAL A 248 -5.82 -31.29 16.78
N GLY A 249 -5.39 -32.07 15.81
CA GLY A 249 -4.80 -33.38 16.03
C GLY A 249 -5.79 -34.36 16.68
N ASN A 250 -5.47 -34.83 17.89
CA ASN A 250 -6.34 -35.71 18.69
C ASN A 250 -7.33 -34.96 19.60
N ASP A 251 -7.23 -33.64 19.67
CA ASP A 251 -8.13 -32.83 20.48
C ASP A 251 -9.22 -32.19 19.61
N VAL A 252 -10.44 -32.24 20.08
CA VAL A 252 -11.59 -31.56 19.54
C VAL A 252 -12.01 -30.47 20.48
N TRP A 253 -12.09 -29.26 19.97
CA TRP A 253 -12.59 -28.09 20.65
C TRP A 253 -14.05 -27.85 20.27
N ILE A 254 -14.91 -27.70 21.29
CA ILE A 254 -16.35 -27.57 21.11
C ILE A 254 -16.79 -26.29 21.81
N GLY A 255 -17.16 -25.27 21.01
CA GLY A 255 -17.80 -24.07 21.52
C GLY A 255 -19.27 -24.34 21.85
N THR A 256 -19.75 -23.82 22.97
CA THR A 256 -21.15 -23.96 23.42
C THR A 256 -21.70 -22.63 23.95
N LEU A 257 -23.02 -22.58 24.19
CA LEU A 257 -23.65 -21.43 24.89
C LEU A 257 -23.25 -21.31 26.37
N LYS A 258 -22.61 -22.31 26.94
CA LYS A 258 -22.21 -22.35 28.35
C LYS A 258 -20.74 -22.65 28.56
N GLY A 259 -19.87 -22.27 27.64
CA GLY A 259 -18.41 -22.41 27.71
C GLY A 259 -17.80 -23.23 26.58
N LEU A 260 -16.50 -23.43 26.69
CA LEU A 260 -15.67 -24.12 25.70
C LEU A 260 -15.22 -25.47 26.28
N TYR A 261 -15.35 -26.52 25.46
CA TYR A 261 -14.88 -27.86 25.81
C TYR A 261 -13.68 -28.24 24.94
N ARG A 262 -12.61 -28.76 25.55
CA ARG A 262 -11.53 -29.44 24.87
C ARG A 262 -11.61 -30.93 25.18
N VAL A 263 -11.75 -31.75 24.17
CA VAL A 263 -11.99 -33.19 24.26
C VAL A 263 -10.90 -33.96 23.56
N ASN A 264 -10.25 -34.87 24.23
CA ASN A 264 -9.31 -35.79 23.60
C ASN A 264 -10.06 -37.01 23.06
N ILE A 265 -10.06 -37.16 21.73
CA ILE A 265 -10.83 -38.23 21.03
C ILE A 265 -10.32 -39.63 21.42
N ALA A 266 -9.01 -39.79 21.66
CA ALA A 266 -8.40 -41.09 21.96
C ALA A 266 -8.74 -41.60 23.36
N THR A 267 -8.86 -40.69 24.36
CA THR A 267 -9.07 -41.03 25.76
C THR A 267 -10.49 -40.77 26.25
N GLY A 268 -11.28 -39.94 25.54
CA GLY A 268 -12.61 -39.48 25.96
C GLY A 268 -12.57 -38.48 27.13
N GLN A 269 -11.38 -38.05 27.58
CA GLN A 269 -11.27 -37.03 28.60
C GLN A 269 -11.54 -35.65 28.05
N TYR A 270 -12.19 -34.81 28.88
CA TYR A 270 -12.48 -33.42 28.46
C TYR A 270 -12.16 -32.43 29.58
N THR A 271 -11.88 -31.21 29.17
CA THR A 271 -11.74 -30.04 30.03
C THR A 271 -12.74 -28.99 29.60
N ARG A 272 -13.44 -28.35 30.53
CA ARG A 272 -14.38 -27.26 30.26
C ARG A 272 -13.80 -25.95 30.77
N PHE A 273 -13.82 -24.93 29.91
CA PHE A 273 -13.43 -23.55 30.20
C PHE A 273 -14.66 -22.67 30.20
N GLN A 274 -14.74 -21.80 31.22
CA GLN A 274 -15.85 -20.86 31.42
C GLN A 274 -15.34 -19.48 31.79
N HIS A 275 -16.22 -18.48 31.66
CA HIS A 275 -15.97 -17.15 32.19
C HIS A 275 -15.90 -17.16 33.71
N ALA A 276 -14.86 -16.52 34.26
CA ALA A 276 -14.68 -16.30 35.69
C ALA A 276 -14.43 -14.81 35.93
N GLY A 277 -15.45 -14.08 36.36
CA GLY A 277 -15.44 -12.62 36.43
C GLY A 277 -14.33 -11.98 37.25
N SER A 278 -13.61 -12.75 38.09
CA SER A 278 -12.41 -12.32 38.83
C SER A 278 -11.09 -12.66 38.12
N ASP A 279 -11.14 -13.52 37.12
CA ASP A 279 -9.95 -13.97 36.38
C ASP A 279 -9.96 -13.45 34.96
N ARG A 280 -9.15 -12.45 34.65
CA ARG A 280 -8.97 -11.83 33.32
C ARG A 280 -8.38 -12.79 32.31
N ARG A 281 -7.80 -13.90 32.70
CA ARG A 281 -7.23 -14.94 31.87
C ARG A 281 -8.20 -16.09 31.61
N SER A 282 -9.46 -15.97 32.03
CA SER A 282 -10.57 -16.83 31.67
C SER A 282 -11.22 -16.36 30.36
N LEU A 283 -12.16 -17.13 29.80
CA LEU A 283 -12.99 -16.67 28.66
C LEU A 283 -13.73 -15.37 29.03
N PRO A 284 -13.85 -14.41 28.10
CA PRO A 284 -14.55 -13.15 28.36
C PRO A 284 -16.07 -13.33 28.47
N ASN A 285 -16.61 -14.40 27.86
CA ASN A 285 -18.02 -14.76 27.89
C ASN A 285 -18.18 -16.27 27.68
N ASP A 286 -19.20 -16.87 28.31
CA ASP A 286 -19.49 -18.31 28.16
C ASP A 286 -20.09 -18.66 26.80
N GLU A 287 -20.72 -17.73 26.11
CA GLU A 287 -21.30 -17.96 24.79
C GLU A 287 -20.21 -17.90 23.72
N VAL A 288 -19.74 -19.09 23.32
CA VAL A 288 -18.75 -19.26 22.25
C VAL A 288 -19.45 -19.28 20.92
N THR A 289 -19.03 -18.47 19.97
CA THR A 289 -19.68 -18.27 18.67
C THR A 289 -18.85 -18.77 17.49
N GLY A 290 -17.54 -18.89 17.65
CA GLY A 290 -16.62 -19.32 16.60
C GLY A 290 -15.32 -19.88 17.14
N LEU A 291 -14.68 -20.76 16.38
CA LEU A 291 -13.38 -21.35 16.63
C LEU A 291 -12.56 -21.40 15.35
N CYS A 292 -11.30 -21.05 15.42
CA CYS A 292 -10.35 -21.25 14.33
C CYS A 292 -8.93 -21.45 14.88
N LEU A 293 -7.99 -21.84 14.01
CA LEU A 293 -6.56 -21.82 14.33
C LEU A 293 -5.96 -20.51 13.85
N SER A 294 -5.13 -19.87 14.67
CA SER A 294 -4.28 -18.78 14.22
C SER A 294 -3.29 -19.29 13.16
N PRO A 295 -2.65 -18.40 12.38
CA PRO A 295 -1.57 -18.79 11.46
C PRO A 295 -0.44 -19.56 12.13
N GLU A 296 -0.21 -19.33 13.43
CA GLU A 296 0.79 -20.00 14.26
C GLU A 296 0.30 -21.33 14.86
N GLY A 297 -0.98 -21.68 14.64
CA GLY A 297 -1.59 -22.91 15.12
C GLY A 297 -2.16 -22.82 16.54
N GLU A 298 -2.36 -21.62 17.07
CA GLU A 298 -3.04 -21.37 18.35
C GLU A 298 -4.56 -21.42 18.18
N VAL A 299 -5.28 -21.89 19.20
CA VAL A 299 -6.76 -21.90 19.15
C VAL A 299 -7.31 -20.52 19.47
N VAL A 300 -8.01 -19.94 18.50
CA VAL A 300 -8.71 -18.67 18.63
C VAL A 300 -10.19 -18.92 18.87
N VAL A 301 -10.73 -18.30 19.90
CA VAL A 301 -12.10 -18.47 20.39
C VAL A 301 -12.85 -17.14 20.24
N GLY A 302 -13.92 -17.14 19.47
CA GLY A 302 -14.86 -16.02 19.39
C GLY A 302 -16.00 -16.18 20.39
N THR A 303 -16.33 -15.10 21.09
CA THR A 303 -17.41 -15.07 22.07
C THR A 303 -18.24 -13.80 21.95
N LEU A 304 -19.35 -13.69 22.69
CA LEU A 304 -20.10 -12.41 22.80
C LEU A 304 -19.37 -11.37 23.69
N GLY A 305 -18.15 -11.63 24.15
CA GLY A 305 -17.32 -10.71 24.94
C GLY A 305 -15.98 -10.39 24.27
N GLY A 306 -15.78 -10.76 23.00
CA GLY A 306 -14.55 -10.57 22.23
C GLY A 306 -13.96 -11.86 21.73
N ILE A 307 -12.69 -11.81 21.32
CA ILE A 307 -11.89 -12.99 20.93
C ILE A 307 -10.90 -13.33 22.03
N SER A 308 -10.56 -14.60 22.15
CA SER A 308 -9.54 -15.10 23.07
C SER A 308 -8.61 -16.06 22.35
N ILE A 309 -7.33 -16.00 22.68
CA ILE A 309 -6.32 -16.92 22.19
C ILE A 309 -5.90 -17.83 23.33
N TYR A 310 -5.98 -19.13 23.11
CA TYR A 310 -5.65 -20.12 24.11
C TYR A 310 -4.14 -20.28 24.27
N ASN A 311 -3.66 -20.10 25.48
CA ASN A 311 -2.28 -20.36 25.85
C ASN A 311 -2.14 -21.80 26.35
N ALA A 312 -1.43 -22.62 25.59
CA ALA A 312 -1.24 -24.05 25.92
C ALA A 312 -0.29 -24.28 27.10
N ALA A 313 0.54 -23.31 27.46
CA ALA A 313 1.55 -23.47 28.52
C ALA A 313 0.92 -23.48 29.93
N ASP A 314 -0.10 -22.69 30.18
CA ASP A 314 -0.77 -22.53 31.45
C ASP A 314 -2.29 -22.73 31.43
N HIS A 315 -2.83 -23.09 30.27
CA HIS A 315 -4.26 -23.32 30.04
C HIS A 315 -5.15 -22.09 30.24
N SER A 316 -4.63 -20.90 29.98
CA SER A 316 -5.31 -19.63 30.11
C SER A 316 -5.69 -19.03 28.74
N PHE A 317 -6.32 -17.87 28.77
CA PHE A 317 -6.73 -17.15 27.57
C PHE A 317 -6.21 -15.71 27.58
N ASP A 318 -5.67 -15.29 26.45
CA ASP A 318 -5.37 -13.90 26.21
C ASP A 318 -6.54 -13.26 25.43
N THR A 319 -7.23 -12.32 26.07
CA THR A 319 -8.51 -11.79 25.58
C THR A 319 -8.34 -10.42 24.94
N TYR A 320 -9.01 -10.24 23.79
CA TYR A 320 -9.07 -9.01 23.01
C TYR A 320 -10.54 -8.62 22.83
N SER A 321 -10.87 -7.39 23.23
CA SER A 321 -12.24 -6.87 23.17
C SER A 321 -12.27 -5.38 22.82
N SER A 322 -13.44 -4.77 22.90
CA SER A 322 -13.63 -3.31 22.80
C SER A 322 -13.31 -2.59 24.11
N HIS A 323 -13.17 -3.31 25.22
CA HIS A 323 -12.72 -2.73 26.49
C HIS A 323 -11.21 -2.53 26.52
N PRO A 324 -10.73 -1.42 27.12
CA PRO A 324 -9.31 -1.18 27.27
C PRO A 324 -8.64 -2.28 28.13
N ASN A 325 -7.49 -2.77 27.68
CA ASN A 325 -6.64 -3.65 28.46
C ASN A 325 -5.94 -2.88 29.60
N GLU A 326 -5.05 -3.53 30.33
CA GLU A 326 -4.26 -2.90 31.42
C GLU A 326 -3.37 -1.73 30.93
N TYR A 327 -3.09 -1.65 29.64
CA TYR A 327 -2.32 -0.57 28.98
C TYR A 327 -3.19 0.54 28.39
N GLY A 328 -4.52 0.45 28.55
CA GLY A 328 -5.47 1.40 27.98
C GLY A 328 -5.74 1.22 26.49
N ASN A 329 -5.28 0.11 25.91
CA ASN A 329 -5.46 -0.18 24.48
C ASN A 329 -6.68 -1.07 24.22
N THR A 330 -7.43 -0.79 23.17
CA THR A 330 -8.54 -1.61 22.67
C THR A 330 -8.14 -2.23 21.34
N LEU A 331 -8.43 -3.52 21.12
CA LEU A 331 -8.17 -4.14 19.81
C LEU A 331 -9.42 -4.17 18.94
N LEU A 332 -10.55 -4.65 19.44
CA LEU A 332 -11.75 -4.80 18.62
C LEU A 332 -12.64 -3.55 18.70
N PRO A 333 -13.33 -3.21 17.62
CA PRO A 333 -14.31 -2.12 17.61
C PRO A 333 -15.61 -2.49 18.35
N GLY A 334 -15.86 -3.79 18.60
CA GLY A 334 -17.05 -4.31 19.30
C GLY A 334 -16.75 -5.64 20.00
N GLU A 335 -17.68 -6.13 20.79
CA GLU A 335 -17.49 -7.33 21.62
C GLU A 335 -18.15 -8.57 21.03
N MET A 336 -19.33 -8.41 20.41
CA MET A 336 -20.15 -9.54 19.96
C MET A 336 -19.60 -10.15 18.68
N VAL A 337 -18.74 -11.15 18.81
CA VAL A 337 -18.18 -11.88 17.68
C VAL A 337 -19.21 -12.87 17.12
N ARG A 338 -19.46 -12.84 15.81
CA ARG A 338 -20.37 -13.74 15.09
C ARG A 338 -19.63 -14.75 14.22
N SER A 339 -18.51 -14.35 13.66
CA SER A 339 -17.75 -15.18 12.74
C SER A 339 -16.25 -14.99 12.91
N LEU A 340 -15.50 -16.08 12.82
CA LEU A 340 -14.05 -16.10 12.80
C LEU A 340 -13.57 -16.91 11.60
N VAL A 341 -12.69 -16.35 10.79
CA VAL A 341 -12.04 -17.05 9.68
C VAL A 341 -10.59 -16.62 9.62
N VAL A 342 -9.71 -17.59 9.40
CA VAL A 342 -8.28 -17.33 9.18
C VAL A 342 -7.97 -17.45 7.70
N ARG A 343 -7.22 -16.48 7.19
CA ARG A 343 -6.64 -16.54 5.86
C ARG A 343 -5.23 -15.99 5.90
N ASP A 344 -4.29 -16.77 5.42
CA ASP A 344 -2.86 -16.44 5.43
C ASP A 344 -2.41 -16.06 6.86
N SER A 345 -1.89 -14.85 7.08
CA SER A 345 -1.50 -14.36 8.41
C SER A 345 -2.59 -13.54 9.12
N GLN A 346 -3.83 -13.51 8.60
CA GLN A 346 -4.91 -12.65 9.07
C GLN A 346 -6.03 -13.43 9.74
N ILE A 347 -6.59 -12.87 10.79
CA ILE A 347 -7.83 -13.34 11.43
C ILE A 347 -8.93 -12.32 11.11
N TRP A 348 -9.97 -12.79 10.46
CA TRP A 348 -11.15 -12.02 10.08
C TRP A 348 -12.23 -12.20 11.11
N VAL A 349 -12.68 -11.12 11.72
CA VAL A 349 -13.63 -11.10 12.83
C VAL A 349 -14.89 -10.39 12.37
N GLY A 350 -15.95 -11.15 12.13
CA GLY A 350 -17.29 -10.61 11.88
C GLY A 350 -17.96 -10.25 13.19
N LEU A 351 -18.46 -9.02 13.32
CA LEU A 351 -19.03 -8.46 14.52
C LEU A 351 -20.52 -8.15 14.33
N GLU A 352 -21.28 -8.17 15.41
CA GLU A 352 -22.63 -7.65 15.46
C GLU A 352 -22.58 -6.13 15.61
N ALA A 353 -23.32 -5.41 14.76
CA ALA A 353 -23.46 -3.95 14.73
C ALA A 353 -22.19 -3.12 14.44
N GLU A 354 -21.01 -3.73 14.36
CA GLU A 354 -19.74 -3.01 14.17
C GLU A 354 -18.99 -3.39 12.86
N GLY A 355 -19.60 -4.26 12.05
CA GLY A 355 -19.05 -4.68 10.77
C GLY A 355 -18.02 -5.78 10.88
N LEU A 356 -16.89 -5.62 10.19
CA LEU A 356 -15.83 -6.61 10.12
C LEU A 356 -14.49 -5.97 10.49
N ALA A 357 -13.73 -6.64 11.36
CA ALA A 357 -12.35 -6.30 11.66
C ALA A 357 -11.41 -7.37 11.10
N VAL A 358 -10.34 -6.96 10.44
CA VAL A 358 -9.24 -7.83 10.05
C VAL A 358 -8.09 -7.54 10.98
N ILE A 359 -7.67 -8.55 11.74
CA ILE A 359 -6.56 -8.44 12.69
C ILE A 359 -5.39 -9.28 12.22
N GLN A 360 -4.21 -8.81 12.52
CA GLN A 360 -2.97 -9.49 12.20
C GLN A 360 -2.02 -9.37 13.39
N ARG A 361 -1.14 -10.34 13.55
CA ARG A 361 -0.09 -10.27 14.54
C ARG A 361 0.92 -9.19 14.17
N LYS A 362 1.32 -8.38 15.16
CA LYS A 362 2.31 -7.31 14.95
C LYS A 362 3.65 -7.92 14.56
N PRO A 363 4.31 -7.45 13.49
CA PRO A 363 5.69 -7.85 13.20
C PRO A 363 6.65 -7.37 14.29
N LEU A 364 6.36 -6.19 14.86
CA LEU A 364 7.12 -5.61 15.96
C LEU A 364 6.33 -5.70 17.26
N PRO A 365 6.78 -6.49 18.29
CA PRO A 365 6.09 -6.64 19.55
C PRO A 365 6.32 -5.39 20.43
N ILE A 366 5.68 -4.30 20.05
CA ILE A 366 5.77 -3.01 20.72
C ILE A 366 4.53 -2.75 21.58
N THR A 367 4.75 -2.42 22.84
CA THR A 367 3.71 -2.01 23.78
C THR A 367 3.73 -0.49 23.91
N ASN A 368 2.58 0.15 23.69
CA ASN A 368 2.46 1.59 23.79
C ASN A 368 1.79 1.98 25.11
N LEU A 369 2.53 2.67 25.95
CA LEU A 369 2.02 3.21 27.21
C LEU A 369 1.53 4.63 26.96
N SER A 370 0.22 4.81 27.00
CA SER A 370 -0.43 6.12 27.00
C SER A 370 -1.17 6.33 28.32
N HIS A 371 -1.72 7.52 28.52
CA HIS A 371 -2.52 7.84 29.70
C HIS A 371 -3.59 6.77 29.95
N ILE A 372 -3.48 6.09 31.11
CA ILE A 372 -4.43 5.08 31.55
C ILE A 372 -5.32 5.72 32.61
N GLU A 373 -6.58 6.02 32.24
CA GLU A 373 -7.57 6.65 33.14
C GLU A 373 -7.84 5.82 34.43
N SER A 374 -7.55 4.52 34.37
CA SER A 374 -7.87 3.58 35.47
C SER A 374 -6.78 3.43 36.54
N THR A 375 -5.58 4.00 36.33
CA THR A 375 -4.48 3.87 37.31
C THR A 375 -4.30 5.11 38.15
N SER A 376 -3.87 4.95 39.39
CA SER A 376 -3.62 6.05 40.34
C SER A 376 -2.42 6.93 39.96
N ALA A 377 -1.58 6.49 39.07
CA ALA A 377 -0.39 7.21 38.60
C ALA A 377 -0.11 6.90 37.11
N PRO A 378 -0.92 7.48 36.17
CA PRO A 378 -0.79 7.25 34.74
C PRO A 378 0.49 7.88 34.19
N ILE A 379 1.05 7.27 33.15
CA ILE A 379 2.05 7.94 32.30
C ILE A 379 1.32 9.04 31.51
N PRO A 380 1.83 10.28 31.54
CA PRO A 380 1.17 11.37 30.81
C PRO A 380 1.21 11.15 29.31
N SER A 381 0.15 11.55 28.63
CA SER A 381 0.12 11.68 27.17
C SER A 381 0.81 12.99 26.76
N THR A 382 2.10 13.10 27.09
CA THR A 382 2.96 14.25 26.78
C THR A 382 4.29 13.75 26.23
N PRO A 383 5.07 14.60 25.54
CA PRO A 383 6.39 14.20 25.04
C PRO A 383 7.29 13.70 26.16
N VAL A 384 7.83 12.48 26.01
CA VAL A 384 8.87 11.91 26.89
C VAL A 384 10.22 12.21 26.25
N ARG A 385 10.88 13.26 26.75
CA ARG A 385 12.10 13.84 26.16
C ARG A 385 13.40 13.13 26.53
N ALA A 386 13.45 12.58 27.73
CA ALA A 386 14.60 11.78 28.16
C ALA A 386 14.17 10.68 29.13
N MET A 387 14.98 9.64 29.18
CA MET A 387 14.78 8.50 30.07
C MET A 387 16.10 8.09 30.69
N HIS A 388 16.04 7.58 31.92
CA HIS A 388 17.20 7.07 32.60
C HIS A 388 16.81 5.91 33.52
N LEU A 389 17.61 4.83 33.50
CA LEU A 389 17.59 3.80 34.53
C LEU A 389 18.65 4.14 35.54
N ASP A 390 18.21 4.40 36.77
CA ASP A 390 19.14 4.70 37.82
C ASP A 390 19.94 3.44 38.27
N SER A 391 20.99 3.62 39.04
CA SER A 391 21.88 2.54 39.52
C SER A 391 21.16 1.45 40.34
N LYS A 392 19.85 1.62 40.61
CA LYS A 392 18.97 0.62 41.28
C LYS A 392 17.99 -0.03 40.28
N GLY A 393 18.07 0.29 38.99
CA GLY A 393 17.17 -0.19 37.94
C GLY A 393 15.79 0.46 37.97
N VAL A 394 15.61 1.63 38.60
CA VAL A 394 14.33 2.37 38.58
C VAL A 394 14.30 3.30 37.36
N LEU A 395 13.23 3.22 36.57
CA LEU A 395 13.04 4.06 35.43
C LEU A 395 12.55 5.46 35.82
N TRP A 396 13.26 6.46 35.29
CA TRP A 396 12.91 7.86 35.36
C TRP A 396 12.58 8.42 33.95
N LEU A 397 11.51 9.18 33.88
CA LEU A 397 11.06 9.84 32.62
C LEU A 397 11.09 11.35 32.81
N ALA A 398 11.65 12.04 31.84
CA ALA A 398 11.60 13.50 31.71
C ALA A 398 10.55 13.88 30.66
N THR A 399 9.61 14.73 31.06
CA THR A 399 8.47 15.06 30.19
C THR A 399 8.40 16.56 29.89
N THR A 400 7.68 16.91 28.83
CA THR A 400 7.36 18.30 28.51
C THR A 400 6.07 18.70 29.21
N GLY A 401 6.15 19.60 30.19
CA GLY A 401 5.00 20.20 30.86
C GLY A 401 4.40 19.38 32.01
N TYR A 402 4.87 18.15 32.26
CA TYR A 402 4.38 17.29 33.32
C TYR A 402 5.44 17.01 34.41
N GLY A 403 6.69 17.41 34.19
CA GLY A 403 7.79 17.25 35.13
C GLY A 403 8.53 15.95 35.00
N LEU A 404 8.93 15.37 36.17
CA LEU A 404 9.63 14.11 36.30
C LEU A 404 8.64 13.00 36.69
N CYS A 405 8.78 11.82 36.10
CA CYS A 405 8.05 10.63 36.50
C CYS A 405 9.06 9.57 36.96
N ARG A 406 8.88 9.04 38.20
CA ARG A 406 9.67 7.94 38.73
C ARG A 406 8.83 6.68 38.81
N GLN A 407 9.33 5.58 38.30
CA GLN A 407 8.67 4.29 38.42
C GLN A 407 8.59 3.84 39.88
N VAL A 408 7.41 3.44 40.34
CA VAL A 408 7.18 2.94 41.73
C VAL A 408 6.57 1.54 41.75
N GLY A 409 6.18 1.01 40.60
CA GLY A 409 5.68 -0.36 40.39
C GLY A 409 5.74 -0.67 38.90
N ASP A 410 5.24 -1.82 38.44
CA ASP A 410 5.44 -2.33 37.09
C ASP A 410 5.10 -1.28 36.03
N LEU A 411 3.95 -0.64 36.09
CA LEU A 411 3.51 0.40 35.13
C LEU A 411 2.97 1.64 35.86
N THR A 412 3.40 1.82 37.13
CA THR A 412 2.97 2.94 37.94
C THR A 412 4.11 3.91 38.15
N PHE A 413 3.82 5.20 37.99
CA PHE A 413 4.79 6.28 38.11
C PHE A 413 4.31 7.31 39.11
N ARG A 414 5.24 7.82 39.89
CA ARG A 414 5.05 8.97 40.73
C ARG A 414 5.52 10.22 39.97
N ASN A 415 4.66 11.22 39.90
CA ASN A 415 4.99 12.48 39.23
C ASN A 415 5.54 13.52 40.22
N TYR A 416 6.55 14.28 39.76
CA TYR A 416 7.14 15.43 40.44
C TYR A 416 7.01 16.65 39.53
N ASP A 417 6.21 17.62 39.95
CA ASP A 417 5.97 18.86 39.21
C ASP A 417 6.25 20.11 40.09
N THR A 418 6.15 21.30 39.54
CA THR A 418 6.36 22.58 40.25
C THR A 418 5.37 22.83 41.37
N LYS A 419 4.29 22.05 41.49
CA LYS A 419 3.25 22.18 42.55
C LYS A 419 3.52 21.25 43.70
N ASN A 420 4.10 20.06 43.45
CA ASN A 420 4.26 19.02 44.44
C ASN A 420 5.73 18.75 44.83
N SER A 421 6.69 19.41 44.18
CA SER A 421 8.13 19.24 44.35
C SER A 421 8.88 20.57 44.17
N ALA A 422 10.18 20.60 44.39
CA ALA A 422 11.04 21.73 44.20
C ALA A 422 11.67 21.80 42.79
N ILE A 423 11.11 21.12 41.78
CA ILE A 423 11.61 21.29 40.43
C ILE A 423 11.27 22.71 39.94
N PRO A 424 12.22 23.37 39.25
CA PRO A 424 12.02 24.76 38.82
C PRO A 424 11.11 24.86 37.58
N ASP A 425 10.95 23.78 36.81
CA ASP A 425 10.23 23.74 35.54
C ASP A 425 9.64 22.36 35.32
N ASN A 426 8.45 22.30 34.72
CA ASN A 426 7.78 21.05 34.35
C ASN A 426 8.26 20.45 33.02
N SER A 427 9.14 21.16 32.31
CA SER A 427 9.72 20.69 31.04
C SER A 427 11.17 20.30 31.23
N VAL A 428 11.37 19.03 31.61
CA VAL A 428 12.66 18.41 31.79
C VAL A 428 13.14 17.77 30.48
N THR A 429 14.43 17.90 30.16
CA THR A 429 14.96 17.56 28.83
C THR A 429 16.08 16.53 28.82
N ALA A 430 16.82 16.37 29.90
CA ALA A 430 18.01 15.54 29.91
C ALA A 430 18.28 14.93 31.29
N PHE A 431 18.95 13.79 31.32
CA PHE A 431 19.44 13.11 32.53
C PHE A 431 20.91 12.69 32.42
N CYS A 432 21.60 12.64 33.54
CA CYS A 432 22.78 11.79 33.74
C CYS A 432 22.92 11.43 35.24
N GLU A 433 23.53 10.29 35.57
CA GLU A 433 23.82 9.89 36.93
C GLU A 433 25.31 9.97 37.17
N ASP A 434 25.71 10.53 38.33
CA ASP A 434 27.11 10.56 38.77
C ASP A 434 27.47 9.37 39.64
N ARG A 435 28.78 9.18 39.91
CA ARG A 435 29.29 8.07 40.73
C ARG A 435 28.83 8.13 42.22
N GLN A 436 28.22 9.25 42.66
CA GLN A 436 27.68 9.39 44.01
C GLN A 436 26.19 9.01 44.09
N GLY A 437 25.60 8.52 42.98
CA GLY A 437 24.19 8.19 42.90
C GLY A 437 23.28 9.43 42.92
N ARG A 438 23.75 10.54 42.40
CA ARG A 438 22.91 11.71 42.11
C ARG A 438 22.44 11.66 40.68
N LEU A 439 21.14 11.62 40.49
CA LEU A 439 20.53 11.74 39.20
C LEU A 439 20.32 13.21 38.87
N TRP A 440 21.13 13.71 37.97
CA TRP A 440 21.09 15.08 37.47
C TRP A 440 20.07 15.23 36.36
N PHE A 441 19.37 16.33 36.30
CA PHE A 441 18.43 16.65 35.22
C PHE A 441 18.47 18.12 34.82
N GLY A 442 18.31 18.36 33.53
CA GLY A 442 18.24 19.68 32.91
C GLY A 442 16.84 20.03 32.45
N SER A 443 16.57 21.32 32.25
CA SER A 443 15.26 21.82 31.80
C SER A 443 15.36 22.79 30.63
N VAL A 444 14.21 23.11 30.01
CA VAL A 444 14.11 24.11 28.94
C VAL A 444 14.43 25.52 29.42
N THR A 445 14.44 25.80 30.71
CA THR A 445 14.81 27.09 31.32
C THR A 445 16.29 27.18 31.75
N GLY A 446 17.12 26.19 31.35
CA GLY A 446 18.53 26.16 31.62
C GLY A 446 18.92 25.73 33.03
N HIS A 447 17.96 25.39 33.89
CA HIS A 447 18.24 24.96 35.26
C HIS A 447 18.77 23.54 35.31
N LEU A 448 19.84 23.32 36.06
CA LEU A 448 20.39 22.04 36.44
C LEU A 448 20.01 21.72 37.88
N ASN A 449 19.45 20.54 38.14
CA ASN A 449 19.08 20.06 39.46
C ASN A 449 19.41 18.56 39.60
N TYR A 450 19.33 18.00 40.82
CA TYR A 450 19.53 16.57 41.02
C TYR A 450 18.64 16.01 42.12
N VAL A 451 18.47 14.70 42.12
CA VAL A 451 17.87 13.89 43.21
C VAL A 451 18.86 12.79 43.64
N HIS A 452 18.80 12.35 44.87
CA HIS A 452 19.57 11.19 45.33
C HIS A 452 18.81 9.90 45.08
N VAL A 453 19.38 8.97 44.32
CA VAL A 453 18.76 7.67 43.95
C VAL A 453 18.53 6.80 45.19
N SER A 454 19.34 6.99 46.25
CA SER A 454 19.26 6.19 47.52
C SER A 454 18.47 6.84 48.65
N GLY A 455 17.99 8.08 48.48
CA GLY A 455 17.43 8.88 49.56
C GLY A 455 15.95 9.20 49.43
N SER A 456 15.54 10.26 50.08
CA SER A 456 14.23 10.89 49.88
C SER A 456 14.20 11.51 48.49
N ASP A 457 13.04 11.46 47.82
CA ASP A 457 12.80 12.06 46.50
C ASP A 457 12.82 13.61 46.56
N VAL A 458 13.78 14.18 47.26
CA VAL A 458 13.95 15.64 47.39
C VAL A 458 14.81 16.13 46.25
N VAL A 459 14.29 17.13 45.56
CA VAL A 459 15.01 17.83 44.50
C VAL A 459 15.95 18.86 45.11
N HIS A 460 17.19 18.83 44.67
CA HIS A 460 18.26 19.70 45.14
C HIS A 460 18.74 20.61 44.00
N THR A 461 18.94 21.90 44.31
CA THR A 461 19.60 22.83 43.42
C THR A 461 21.12 22.83 43.77
N PRO A 462 22.01 22.63 42.76
CA PRO A 462 23.43 22.58 43.02
C PRO A 462 24.01 23.94 43.44
N GLU A 463 25.09 23.89 44.24
CA GLU A 463 25.83 25.11 44.55
C GLU A 463 26.36 25.83 43.30
N GLY A 464 26.53 27.14 43.35
CA GLY A 464 26.95 27.93 42.19
C GLY A 464 25.87 28.21 41.17
N SER A 465 24.64 27.75 41.32
CA SER A 465 23.49 28.01 40.39
C SER A 465 23.17 29.50 40.22
N GLN A 466 23.64 30.39 41.15
CA GLN A 466 23.49 31.83 41.06
C GLN A 466 24.64 32.51 40.31
N SER A 467 25.64 31.78 39.82
CA SER A 467 26.75 32.36 39.07
C SER A 467 26.29 32.86 37.71
N GLU A 468 27.05 33.76 37.12
CA GLU A 468 26.79 34.31 35.76
C GLU A 468 26.77 33.17 34.72
N ALA A 469 27.72 32.22 34.83
CA ALA A 469 27.79 31.07 33.97
C ALA A 469 26.53 30.20 34.05
N ALA A 470 26.03 29.90 35.28
CA ALA A 470 24.78 29.13 35.46
C ALA A 470 23.56 29.86 34.90
N ARG A 471 23.44 31.17 35.14
CA ARG A 471 22.30 31.99 34.67
C ARG A 471 22.34 32.20 33.16
N SER A 472 23.48 32.05 32.53
CA SER A 472 23.64 32.20 31.09
C SER A 472 23.25 30.95 30.31
N ILE A 473 23.04 29.79 30.98
CA ILE A 473 22.61 28.57 30.30
C ILE A 473 21.17 28.77 29.81
N ASP A 474 20.98 28.57 28.52
CA ASP A 474 19.67 28.52 27.88
C ASP A 474 19.16 27.06 27.86
N VAL A 475 18.23 26.70 27.00
CA VAL A 475 17.64 25.35 26.90
C VAL A 475 18.73 24.28 26.98
N VAL A 476 18.64 23.36 27.95
CA VAL A 476 19.52 22.21 28.06
C VAL A 476 19.04 21.13 27.10
N PHE A 477 19.90 20.67 26.19
CA PHE A 477 19.62 19.57 25.27
C PHE A 477 20.12 18.20 25.75
N GLY A 478 21.25 18.19 26.47
CA GLY A 478 21.84 16.95 26.95
C GLY A 478 22.72 17.14 28.16
N LEU A 479 22.87 16.08 28.96
CA LEU A 479 23.79 15.98 30.07
C LEU A 479 24.67 14.75 29.92
N THR A 480 25.99 14.88 30.13
CA THR A 480 26.94 13.77 30.06
C THR A 480 27.89 13.82 31.24
N TYR A 481 27.96 12.76 32.03
CA TYR A 481 28.85 12.67 33.14
C TYR A 481 30.23 12.17 32.71
N ASP A 482 31.24 12.99 32.99
CA ASP A 482 32.67 12.69 32.81
C ASP A 482 33.27 12.16 34.14
N SER A 483 33.51 10.86 34.20
CA SER A 483 34.08 10.21 35.36
C SER A 483 35.60 10.45 35.55
N ILE A 484 36.30 10.98 34.53
CA ILE A 484 37.72 11.28 34.61
C ILE A 484 37.93 12.57 35.41
N ASN A 485 37.16 13.60 35.06
CA ASN A 485 37.30 14.91 35.65
C ASN A 485 36.31 15.19 36.81
N ASP A 486 35.29 14.38 37.01
CA ASP A 486 34.10 14.66 37.82
C ASP A 486 33.35 15.89 37.30
N TYR A 487 33.08 15.93 36.01
CA TYR A 487 32.32 16.99 35.39
C TYR A 487 30.95 16.51 34.88
N ILE A 488 29.97 17.39 34.97
CA ILE A 488 28.73 17.25 34.21
C ILE A 488 28.87 18.20 32.99
N TRP A 489 29.00 17.63 31.81
CA TRP A 489 28.94 18.39 30.58
C TRP A 489 27.50 18.68 30.21
N ILE A 490 27.22 19.94 29.88
CA ILE A 490 25.87 20.45 29.60
C ILE A 490 25.88 20.99 28.18
N THR A 491 25.18 20.28 27.25
CA THR A 491 24.93 20.82 25.92
C THR A 491 23.68 21.70 25.98
N ALA A 492 23.81 22.93 25.48
CA ALA A 492 22.75 23.91 25.56
C ALA A 492 22.59 24.70 24.24
N HIS A 493 21.41 25.30 24.08
CA HIS A 493 21.10 26.13 22.91
C HIS A 493 22.12 27.23 22.63
N ASN A 494 22.79 27.74 23.64
CA ASN A 494 23.75 28.84 23.50
C ASN A 494 25.21 28.43 23.77
N GLY A 495 25.55 27.14 23.82
CA GLY A 495 26.91 26.65 23.95
C GLY A 495 27.10 25.40 24.78
N LEU A 496 28.37 25.10 25.09
CA LEU A 496 28.79 23.99 25.93
C LEU A 496 29.20 24.51 27.29
N TYR A 497 28.68 23.88 28.35
CA TYR A 497 28.99 24.24 29.73
C TYR A 497 29.47 23.04 30.52
N ILE A 498 30.16 23.32 31.65
CA ILE A 498 30.68 22.33 32.59
C ILE A 498 30.17 22.70 33.97
N TYR A 499 29.66 21.72 34.70
CA TYR A 499 29.52 21.79 36.13
C TYR A 499 30.62 20.91 36.79
N ASP A 500 31.57 21.54 37.48
CA ASP A 500 32.67 20.88 38.20
C ASP A 500 32.15 20.40 39.57
N LEU A 501 31.97 19.08 39.69
CA LEU A 501 31.45 18.46 40.92
C LEU A 501 32.38 18.62 42.15
N ARG A 502 33.67 18.78 41.92
CA ARG A 502 34.69 18.96 43.01
C ARG A 502 34.69 20.38 43.54
N LYS A 503 34.45 21.35 42.65
CA LYS A 503 34.49 22.78 42.98
C LYS A 503 33.11 23.37 43.23
N SER A 504 32.05 22.60 42.92
CA SER A 504 30.66 23.05 42.93
C SER A 504 30.48 24.36 42.13
N SER A 505 31.05 24.40 40.96
CA SER A 505 31.04 25.63 40.12
C SER A 505 30.74 25.39 38.64
N TYR A 506 30.06 26.35 38.02
CA TYR A 506 29.78 26.35 36.59
C TYR A 506 30.84 27.09 35.80
N ALA A 507 31.15 26.61 34.63
CA ALA A 507 31.98 27.28 33.65
C ALA A 507 31.45 27.08 32.25
N ARG A 508 31.56 28.09 31.39
CA ARG A 508 31.34 27.93 29.98
C ARG A 508 32.59 27.37 29.34
N TYR A 509 32.45 26.33 28.50
CA TYR A 509 33.60 25.76 27.79
C TYR A 509 34.12 26.74 26.72
N PRO A 510 35.41 27.13 26.70
CA PRO A 510 35.96 28.04 25.73
C PRO A 510 35.87 27.49 24.31
N GLY A 511 35.55 28.33 23.33
CA GLY A 511 35.54 28.00 21.93
C GLY A 511 34.29 27.25 21.42
N LYS A 512 33.31 26.97 22.29
CA LYS A 512 32.00 26.41 21.90
C LYS A 512 30.85 27.34 22.36
N THR A 513 30.59 28.31 21.50
CA THR A 513 29.56 29.36 21.75
C THR A 513 28.34 29.25 20.91
N THR A 514 28.33 28.32 19.96
CA THR A 514 27.16 27.95 19.15
C THR A 514 26.37 26.85 19.83
N SER A 515 25.09 26.67 19.46
CA SER A 515 24.24 25.63 19.99
C SER A 515 24.92 24.26 19.90
N CYS A 516 24.93 23.54 21.04
CA CYS A 516 25.44 22.18 21.15
C CYS A 516 24.27 21.25 21.46
N PHE A 517 24.18 20.15 20.71
CA PHE A 517 23.02 19.20 20.75
C PHE A 517 23.42 17.85 21.37
N GLY A 518 23.56 16.81 20.57
CA GLY A 518 23.96 15.51 21.05
C GLY A 518 25.42 15.48 21.51
N ALA A 519 25.65 14.75 22.62
CA ALA A 519 27.01 14.48 23.10
C ALA A 519 27.13 13.07 23.69
N CYS A 520 28.32 12.46 23.51
CA CYS A 520 28.65 11.16 24.12
C CYS A 520 30.14 11.09 24.45
N ILE A 521 30.50 10.23 25.41
CA ILE A 521 31.90 9.97 25.76
C ILE A 521 32.29 8.61 25.16
N ALA A 522 33.39 8.62 24.40
CA ALA A 522 34.00 7.41 23.87
C ALA A 522 35.53 7.58 23.77
N SER A 523 36.28 6.56 24.17
CA SER A 523 37.76 6.51 24.05
C SER A 523 38.45 7.75 24.65
N ASP A 524 38.09 8.13 25.89
CA ASP A 524 38.59 9.29 26.62
C ASP A 524 38.37 10.66 25.90
N GLN A 525 37.41 10.71 24.97
CA GLN A 525 37.00 11.93 24.26
C GLN A 525 35.50 12.19 24.47
N LEU A 526 35.16 13.47 24.64
CA LEU A 526 33.76 13.92 24.55
C LEU A 526 33.49 14.35 23.10
N TRP A 527 32.56 13.66 22.47
CA TRP A 527 32.04 13.99 21.15
C TRP A 527 30.85 14.91 21.29
N VAL A 528 30.86 16.03 20.59
CA VAL A 528 29.80 17.04 20.68
C VAL A 528 29.38 17.47 19.29
N SER A 529 28.07 17.39 19.01
CA SER A 529 27.46 17.97 17.81
C SER A 529 27.08 19.43 18.04
N SER A 530 27.40 20.29 17.10
CA SER A 530 27.07 21.72 17.11
C SER A 530 26.78 22.20 15.69
N PHE A 531 26.38 23.48 15.53
CA PHE A 531 26.27 24.06 14.19
C PHE A 531 27.62 24.12 13.43
N ASP A 532 28.73 24.06 14.17
CA ASP A 532 30.06 24.02 13.55
C ASP A 532 30.47 22.62 13.04
N GLY A 533 29.63 21.61 13.28
CA GLY A 533 29.87 20.21 12.98
C GLY A 533 30.16 19.37 14.22
N LEU A 534 30.73 18.18 14.02
CA LEU A 534 31.12 17.22 15.07
C LEU A 534 32.51 17.55 15.59
N SER A 535 32.62 17.82 16.88
CA SER A 535 33.88 18.09 17.57
C SER A 535 34.20 17.00 18.57
N ALA A 536 35.49 16.70 18.72
CA ALA A 536 36.03 15.81 19.74
C ALA A 536 36.83 16.64 20.72
N ILE A 537 36.57 16.50 22.01
CA ILE A 537 37.26 17.15 23.13
C ILE A 537 38.01 16.07 23.90
N ASP A 538 39.33 16.15 23.98
CA ASP A 538 40.14 15.24 24.79
C ASP A 538 39.88 15.51 26.28
N LEU A 539 39.42 14.52 27.03
CA LEU A 539 39.02 14.69 28.43
C LEU A 539 40.20 14.91 29.37
N LYS A 540 41.43 14.59 28.96
CA LYS A 540 42.66 14.79 29.77
C LYS A 540 43.26 16.18 29.56
N THR A 541 43.29 16.66 28.32
CA THR A 541 43.85 17.96 27.98
C THR A 541 42.81 19.06 27.90
N LEU A 542 41.54 18.71 27.73
CA LEU A 542 40.43 19.61 27.46
C LEU A 542 40.58 20.39 26.15
N GLU A 543 41.41 19.90 25.22
CA GLU A 543 41.56 20.51 23.89
C GLU A 543 40.52 20.00 22.92
N SER A 544 39.95 20.90 22.14
CA SER A 544 38.91 20.60 21.14
C SER A 544 39.50 20.57 19.73
N ARG A 545 39.10 19.56 18.94
CA ARG A 545 39.33 19.54 17.50
C ARG A 545 38.00 19.37 16.74
N LEU A 546 37.83 20.01 15.59
CA LEU A 546 36.78 19.67 14.66
C LEU A 546 37.11 18.30 14.04
N ALA A 547 36.28 17.32 14.27
CA ALA A 547 36.47 15.95 13.78
C ALA A 547 35.87 15.76 12.40
N ALA A 548 34.69 16.30 12.17
CA ALA A 548 33.98 16.20 10.88
C ALA A 548 33.01 17.38 10.71
N GLU A 549 32.85 17.82 9.47
CA GLU A 549 31.78 18.75 9.08
C GLU A 549 30.53 17.93 8.84
N LEU A 550 29.65 17.89 9.84
CA LEU A 550 28.37 17.20 9.78
C LEU A 550 27.22 18.19 10.00
N PRO A 551 26.03 17.90 9.46
CA PRO A 551 24.80 18.55 9.89
C PRO A 551 24.58 18.38 11.40
N VAL A 552 23.71 19.20 11.98
CA VAL A 552 23.30 19.05 13.39
C VAL A 552 22.87 17.62 13.66
N CYS A 553 23.48 17.00 14.68
CA CYS A 553 23.13 15.65 15.11
C CYS A 553 22.48 15.71 16.50
N MET A 554 21.28 15.17 16.60
CA MET A 554 20.54 15.11 17.87
C MET A 554 21.05 13.99 18.76
N SER A 555 21.47 12.88 18.20
CA SER A 555 21.92 11.70 18.91
C SER A 555 23.24 11.18 18.37
N LEU A 556 24.14 10.77 19.29
CA LEU A 556 25.44 10.21 18.98
C LEU A 556 25.62 8.89 19.74
N VAL A 557 25.96 7.82 19.04
CA VAL A 557 26.21 6.50 19.65
C VAL A 557 27.54 5.93 19.16
N PRO A 558 28.48 5.66 20.10
CA PRO A 558 29.77 5.07 19.75
C PRO A 558 29.66 3.56 19.51
N ASP A 559 30.40 3.06 18.52
CA ASP A 559 30.57 1.64 18.19
C ASP A 559 32.04 1.39 17.86
N GLY A 560 32.87 1.19 18.88
CA GLY A 560 34.31 1.00 18.73
C GLY A 560 35.01 2.22 18.11
N ASN A 561 35.52 2.09 16.87
CA ASN A 561 36.14 3.18 16.11
C ASN A 561 35.19 3.87 15.14
N THR A 562 33.91 3.51 15.19
CA THR A 562 32.80 4.10 14.43
C THR A 562 31.94 4.93 15.36
N LEU A 563 31.42 6.05 14.91
CA LEU A 563 30.43 6.86 15.58
C LEU A 563 29.18 6.95 14.71
N TRP A 564 28.05 6.53 15.23
CA TRP A 564 26.76 6.73 14.60
C TRP A 564 26.18 8.08 15.03
N ALA A 565 25.72 8.86 14.05
CA ALA A 565 25.19 10.19 14.28
C ALA A 565 23.81 10.35 13.60
N GLY A 566 22.79 10.59 14.42
CA GLY A 566 21.44 10.90 13.95
C GLY A 566 21.30 12.37 13.59
N THR A 567 21.13 12.68 12.30
CA THR A 567 21.11 14.09 11.84
C THR A 567 19.70 14.64 11.77
N TYR A 568 19.59 15.96 11.87
CA TYR A 568 18.34 16.68 11.68
C TYR A 568 18.13 17.01 10.20
N GLY A 569 17.50 16.06 9.45
CA GLY A 569 17.11 16.25 8.06
C GLY A 569 18.07 15.69 6.99
N SER A 570 19.21 15.06 7.37
CA SER A 570 20.11 14.40 6.41
C SER A 570 20.23 12.88 6.64
N GLY A 571 19.35 12.31 7.43
CA GLY A 571 19.31 10.90 7.74
C GLY A 571 20.32 10.46 8.80
N LEU A 572 20.69 9.17 8.77
CA LEU A 572 21.69 8.57 9.64
C LEU A 572 23.07 8.74 9.01
N CYS A 573 24.03 9.15 9.81
CA CYS A 573 25.43 9.29 9.41
C CYS A 573 26.27 8.26 10.15
N ARG A 574 27.10 7.52 9.42
CA ARG A 574 28.15 6.63 9.94
C ARG A 574 29.49 7.31 9.75
N VAL A 575 30.21 7.50 10.84
CA VAL A 575 31.54 8.13 10.87
C VAL A 575 32.55 7.05 11.26
N ASP A 576 33.17 6.43 10.28
CA ASP A 576 34.20 5.43 10.49
C ASP A 576 35.57 6.10 10.74
N ASN A 577 36.46 5.39 11.42
CA ASN A 577 37.77 5.89 11.76
C ASN A 577 37.74 7.22 12.52
N CYS A 578 36.73 7.42 13.37
CA CYS A 578 36.48 8.67 14.06
C CYS A 578 37.65 9.14 14.94
N LEU A 579 38.47 8.22 15.43
CA LEU A 579 39.71 8.53 16.22
C LEU A 579 40.87 8.96 15.33
N SER A 580 40.82 8.73 14.01
CA SER A 580 41.83 9.18 13.04
C SER A 580 41.63 10.67 12.70
N GLY A 581 42.63 11.33 12.20
CA GLY A 581 42.50 12.72 11.73
C GLY A 581 41.66 12.92 10.45
N LYS A 582 41.20 11.83 9.84
CA LYS A 582 40.38 11.82 8.59
C LYS A 582 39.31 10.73 8.70
N PRO A 583 38.13 11.03 9.24
CA PRO A 583 37.05 10.09 9.29
C PRO A 583 36.45 9.85 7.89
N ASP A 584 35.99 8.63 7.66
CA ASP A 584 35.17 8.28 6.48
C ASP A 584 33.69 8.42 6.85
N ILE A 585 32.90 9.11 5.99
CA ILE A 585 31.52 9.47 6.30
C ILE A 585 30.59 8.81 5.28
N THR A 586 29.62 8.04 5.77
CA THR A 586 28.56 7.41 4.97
C THR A 586 27.19 7.86 5.47
N TYR A 587 26.30 8.23 4.55
CA TYR A 587 24.94 8.64 4.88
C TYR A 587 23.94 7.56 4.45
N TYR A 588 22.92 7.36 5.29
CA TYR A 588 21.74 6.53 5.02
C TYR A 588 20.51 7.44 5.06
N SER A 589 19.67 7.37 4.04
CA SER A 589 18.47 8.19 3.85
C SER A 589 17.24 7.33 3.66
N GLU A 590 16.09 7.95 3.44
CA GLU A 590 14.84 7.26 3.05
C GLU A 590 15.02 6.37 1.80
N LYS A 591 15.94 6.73 0.90
CA LYS A 591 16.28 5.92 -0.29
C LYS A 591 16.96 4.59 0.07
N ASP A 592 17.59 4.55 1.23
CA ASP A 592 18.28 3.38 1.75
C ASP A 592 17.39 2.58 2.72
N GLY A 593 16.10 2.97 2.86
CA GLY A 593 15.10 2.32 3.70
C GLY A 593 14.91 2.94 5.08
N LEU A 594 15.49 4.12 5.37
CA LEU A 594 15.23 4.87 6.61
C LEU A 594 13.78 5.41 6.59
N ALA A 595 13.11 5.38 7.75
CA ALA A 595 11.73 5.83 7.86
C ALA A 595 11.53 7.32 7.57
N ASP A 596 12.50 8.15 7.99
CA ASP A 596 12.52 9.59 7.76
C ASP A 596 13.95 10.13 7.95
N ASN A 597 14.34 11.15 7.18
CA ASN A 597 15.66 11.76 7.27
C ASN A 597 15.88 12.60 8.54
N GLN A 598 14.84 12.83 9.34
CA GLN A 598 14.93 13.57 10.60
C GLN A 598 15.08 12.59 11.76
N VAL A 599 16.33 12.19 12.04
CA VAL A 599 16.64 11.21 13.08
C VAL A 599 16.58 11.87 14.47
N GLN A 600 15.80 11.29 15.38
CA GLN A 600 15.57 11.80 16.72
C GLN A 600 16.47 11.17 17.79
N SER A 601 16.57 9.84 17.80
CA SER A 601 17.41 9.13 18.76
C SER A 601 17.99 7.85 18.16
N LEU A 602 19.11 7.42 18.68
CA LEU A 602 19.82 6.20 18.30
C LEU A 602 20.04 5.31 19.54
N LEU A 603 19.90 3.99 19.35
CA LEU A 603 20.24 2.99 20.38
C LEU A 603 20.88 1.78 19.72
N LEU A 604 22.10 1.47 20.13
CA LEU A 604 22.83 0.28 19.66
C LEU A 604 22.58 -0.89 20.63
N ASP A 605 22.05 -1.99 20.08
CA ASP A 605 21.84 -3.27 20.79
C ASP A 605 22.59 -4.39 20.06
N GLY A 606 23.79 -4.70 20.47
CA GLY A 606 24.67 -5.63 19.78
C GLY A 606 24.99 -5.14 18.37
N TYR A 607 24.55 -5.86 17.34
CA TYR A 607 24.69 -5.47 15.93
C TYR A 607 23.44 -4.79 15.36
N THR A 608 22.45 -4.54 16.17
CA THR A 608 21.22 -3.85 15.78
C THR A 608 21.27 -2.40 16.22
N LEU A 609 21.21 -1.48 15.28
CA LEU A 609 21.03 -0.05 15.56
C LEU A 609 19.54 0.30 15.38
N TRP A 610 18.92 0.70 16.49
CA TRP A 610 17.56 1.25 16.48
C TRP A 610 17.63 2.75 16.24
N ILE A 611 16.80 3.23 15.30
CA ILE A 611 16.80 4.61 14.82
C ILE A 611 15.38 5.14 14.90
N THR A 612 15.12 6.03 15.87
CA THR A 612 13.82 6.71 15.96
C THR A 612 13.86 7.98 15.11
N THR A 613 12.76 8.27 14.43
CA THR A 613 12.66 9.42 13.53
C THR A 613 11.42 10.27 13.82
N GLU A 614 11.23 11.37 13.11
CA GLU A 614 10.00 12.17 13.21
C GLU A 614 8.80 11.40 12.60
N ASN A 615 9.05 10.43 11.73
CA ASN A 615 7.99 9.70 11.03
C ASN A 615 8.30 8.19 10.97
N GLY A 616 8.41 7.53 12.13
CA GLY A 616 8.58 6.08 12.27
C GLY A 616 9.86 5.64 12.95
N LEU A 617 10.01 4.32 13.09
CA LEU A 617 11.13 3.63 13.70
C LEU A 617 11.86 2.83 12.63
N SER A 618 13.20 2.88 12.62
CA SER A 618 14.02 2.03 11.74
C SER A 618 14.96 1.15 12.55
N ARG A 619 15.27 -0.01 11.98
CA ARG A 619 16.22 -0.99 12.49
C ARG A 619 17.28 -1.23 11.42
N LEU A 620 18.55 -1.01 11.77
CA LEU A 620 19.67 -1.30 10.90
C LEU A 620 20.48 -2.47 11.48
N ASP A 621 20.69 -3.53 10.70
CA ASP A 621 21.72 -4.52 11.00
C ASP A 621 23.07 -3.93 10.57
N THR A 622 23.92 -3.63 11.55
CA THR A 622 25.21 -2.95 11.30
C THR A 622 26.24 -3.86 10.61
N GLN A 623 26.05 -5.19 10.60
CA GLN A 623 26.90 -6.16 9.91
C GLN A 623 26.43 -6.43 8.50
N ALA A 624 25.12 -6.72 8.33
CA ALA A 624 24.54 -7.00 7.02
C ALA A 624 24.31 -5.73 6.19
N GLY A 625 24.16 -4.58 6.84
CA GLY A 625 23.80 -3.31 6.19
C GLY A 625 22.32 -3.25 5.78
N GLU A 626 21.49 -4.16 6.28
CA GLU A 626 20.06 -4.21 5.96
C GLU A 626 19.27 -3.30 6.88
N MET A 627 18.42 -2.45 6.28
CA MET A 627 17.54 -1.52 6.99
C MET A 627 16.08 -1.92 6.82
N THR A 628 15.35 -1.94 7.95
CA THR A 628 13.90 -2.19 8.00
C THR A 628 13.24 -1.04 8.75
N SER A 629 12.14 -0.50 8.21
CA SER A 629 11.39 0.58 8.83
C SER A 629 10.00 0.13 9.26
N TYR A 630 9.52 0.66 10.39
CA TYR A 630 8.27 0.31 11.05
C TYR A 630 7.40 1.55 11.26
N GLY A 631 6.07 1.36 11.07
CA GLY A 631 5.07 2.41 11.18
C GLY A 631 3.87 2.02 12.06
N LEU A 632 2.76 2.76 11.92
CA LEU A 632 1.51 2.50 12.67
C LEU A 632 0.99 1.06 12.45
N ARG A 633 1.22 0.50 11.27
CA ARG A 633 0.78 -0.85 10.88
C ARG A 633 1.57 -1.96 11.56
N ASP A 634 2.79 -1.64 11.97
CA ASP A 634 3.69 -2.57 12.65
C ASP A 634 3.49 -2.56 14.16
N GLY A 635 2.55 -1.73 14.64
CA GLY A 635 2.17 -1.64 16.05
C GLY A 635 2.58 -0.36 16.76
N LEU A 636 3.22 0.60 16.07
CA LEU A 636 3.43 1.94 16.63
C LEU A 636 2.08 2.64 16.82
N LYS A 637 1.91 3.37 17.93
CA LYS A 637 0.74 4.21 18.18
C LYS A 637 0.94 5.63 17.65
N SER A 638 2.18 6.14 17.72
CA SER A 638 2.59 7.44 17.18
C SER A 638 3.81 7.24 16.30
N MET A 639 3.89 8.00 15.21
CA MET A 639 5.03 8.00 14.29
C MET A 639 6.15 8.91 14.79
N ALA A 640 5.83 9.93 15.63
CA ALA A 640 6.74 10.96 16.04
C ALA A 640 7.43 10.60 17.38
N PHE A 641 8.74 10.45 17.32
CA PHE A 641 9.58 10.20 18.50
C PHE A 641 10.21 11.49 19.02
N CYS A 642 10.72 11.43 20.25
CA CYS A 642 11.41 12.55 20.88
C CYS A 642 12.93 12.43 20.75
N GLU A 643 13.59 13.58 20.74
CA GLU A 643 15.03 13.70 20.61
C GLU A 643 15.76 13.03 21.80
N ASN A 644 16.82 12.27 21.53
CA ASN A 644 17.66 11.59 22.54
C ASN A 644 16.87 10.69 23.51
N SER A 645 15.69 10.21 23.13
CA SER A 645 14.78 9.49 24.02
C SER A 645 14.68 8.01 23.64
N SER A 646 15.78 7.29 23.83
CA SER A 646 15.84 5.82 23.75
C SER A 646 16.71 5.24 24.84
N LEU A 647 16.31 4.10 25.39
CA LEU A 647 16.95 3.47 26.54
C LEU A 647 16.77 1.95 26.46
N LYS A 648 17.79 1.18 26.85
CA LYS A 648 17.71 -0.27 27.03
C LYS A 648 17.94 -0.65 28.50
N SER A 649 17.05 -1.50 29.01
CA SER A 649 17.19 -2.08 30.39
C SER A 649 18.01 -3.37 30.37
N GLU A 650 18.42 -3.81 31.56
CA GLU A 650 19.22 -5.04 31.75
C GLU A 650 18.47 -6.30 31.34
N ASP A 651 17.12 -6.31 31.41
CA ASP A 651 16.26 -7.42 30.97
C ASP A 651 16.06 -7.49 29.46
N GLY A 652 16.67 -6.56 28.71
CA GLY A 652 16.58 -6.47 27.27
C GLY A 652 15.37 -5.67 26.73
N THR A 653 14.58 -5.08 27.62
CA THR A 653 13.47 -4.17 27.20
C THR A 653 14.07 -2.86 26.69
N ILE A 654 13.61 -2.43 25.53
CA ILE A 654 13.97 -1.16 24.92
C ILE A 654 12.80 -0.19 25.07
N TYR A 655 13.09 1.02 25.50
CA TYR A 655 12.14 2.10 25.68
C TYR A 655 12.39 3.18 24.66
N PHE A 656 11.33 3.70 24.04
CA PHE A 656 11.35 4.81 23.10
C PHE A 656 10.38 5.90 23.57
N GLY A 657 10.88 7.09 23.79
CA GLY A 657 10.04 8.25 24.11
C GLY A 657 9.37 8.81 22.85
N GLN A 658 8.07 8.99 22.92
CA GLN A 658 7.25 9.54 21.85
C GLN A 658 6.67 10.90 22.26
N LYS A 659 6.13 11.65 21.28
CA LYS A 659 5.40 12.90 21.58
C LYS A 659 4.10 12.67 22.35
N GLU A 660 3.58 11.44 22.37
CA GLU A 660 2.34 11.06 23.02
C GLU A 660 2.54 9.95 24.08
N GLY A 661 3.68 9.90 24.73
CA GLY A 661 3.96 8.92 25.77
C GLY A 661 5.21 8.09 25.55
N LEU A 662 5.14 6.79 25.82
CA LEU A 662 6.27 5.87 25.85
C LEU A 662 5.92 4.57 25.10
N SER A 663 6.85 4.07 24.31
CA SER A 663 6.77 2.73 23.71
C SER A 663 7.84 1.81 24.26
N LEU A 664 7.49 0.54 24.50
CA LEU A 664 8.39 -0.52 24.95
C LEU A 664 8.49 -1.59 23.87
N LEU A 665 9.70 -2.05 23.63
CA LEU A 665 10.01 -3.14 22.71
C LEU A 665 10.84 -4.20 23.43
N ARG A 666 10.47 -5.47 23.32
CA ARG A 666 11.29 -6.60 23.76
C ARG A 666 12.02 -7.19 22.56
N SER A 667 13.30 -6.94 22.46
CA SER A 667 14.11 -7.35 21.30
C SER A 667 14.19 -8.87 21.08
N SER A 668 13.99 -9.68 22.14
CA SER A 668 13.96 -11.15 22.07
C SER A 668 12.75 -11.73 21.31
N HIS A 669 11.72 -10.93 21.07
CA HIS A 669 10.45 -11.37 20.49
C HIS A 669 10.21 -10.82 19.08
N ILE A 670 11.20 -10.18 18.48
CA ILE A 670 11.10 -9.72 17.07
C ILE A 670 10.97 -10.95 16.18
N ARG A 671 9.85 -11.02 15.48
CA ARG A 671 9.55 -12.13 14.56
C ARG A 671 9.96 -11.74 13.13
N GLN A 672 10.31 -12.74 12.32
CA GLN A 672 10.45 -12.53 10.88
C GLN A 672 9.10 -12.09 10.33
N GLU A 673 9.11 -11.10 9.45
CA GLU A 673 7.91 -10.60 8.79
C GLU A 673 7.16 -11.76 8.10
N TYR A 674 5.99 -12.09 8.62
CA TYR A 674 5.00 -12.86 7.87
C TYR A 674 4.26 -11.88 6.95
N GLY A 675 4.96 -11.41 5.91
CA GLY A 675 4.32 -10.61 4.87
C GLY A 675 3.31 -11.49 4.13
N ASN A 676 2.04 -11.10 4.13
CA ASN A 676 1.08 -11.68 3.19
C ASN A 676 1.58 -11.42 1.78
N LYS A 677 1.89 -12.50 1.05
CA LYS A 677 2.27 -12.37 -0.35
C LYS A 677 1.05 -11.83 -1.10
N PRO A 678 1.15 -10.70 -1.78
CA PRO A 678 0.04 -10.19 -2.57
C PRO A 678 -0.31 -11.23 -3.65
N SER A 679 -1.61 -11.51 -3.82
CA SER A 679 -2.12 -12.32 -4.91
C SER A 679 -2.81 -11.38 -5.90
N VAL A 680 -2.06 -10.81 -6.82
CA VAL A 680 -2.58 -9.86 -7.79
C VAL A 680 -3.52 -10.55 -8.75
N VAL A 681 -4.73 -9.99 -8.90
CA VAL A 681 -5.75 -10.46 -9.85
C VAL A 681 -6.36 -9.29 -10.62
N ILE A 682 -6.56 -9.48 -11.91
CA ILE A 682 -7.33 -8.57 -12.75
C ILE A 682 -8.81 -8.88 -12.48
N SER A 683 -9.45 -8.05 -11.66
CA SER A 683 -10.81 -8.30 -11.16
C SER A 683 -11.91 -7.92 -12.15
N GLY A 684 -11.67 -6.95 -13.04
CA GLY A 684 -12.67 -6.52 -14.01
C GLY A 684 -12.29 -5.27 -14.77
N TYR A 685 -13.27 -4.71 -15.49
CA TYR A 685 -13.11 -3.44 -16.17
C TYR A 685 -14.42 -2.65 -16.25
N TRP A 686 -14.34 -1.34 -16.30
CA TRP A 686 -15.46 -0.47 -16.65
C TRP A 686 -15.45 -0.13 -18.12
N SER A 687 -16.64 -0.19 -18.71
CA SER A 687 -16.88 0.29 -20.07
C SER A 687 -18.21 1.01 -20.10
N LYS A 688 -18.23 2.26 -20.53
CA LYS A 688 -19.45 3.11 -20.59
C LYS A 688 -20.18 3.20 -19.25
N GLY A 689 -19.45 3.24 -18.15
CA GLY A 689 -20.01 3.29 -16.80
C GLY A 689 -20.57 1.97 -16.24
N VAL A 690 -20.45 0.85 -17.00
CA VAL A 690 -20.86 -0.49 -16.55
C VAL A 690 -19.62 -1.30 -16.17
N PHE A 691 -19.63 -1.91 -14.99
CA PHE A 691 -18.59 -2.83 -14.54
C PHE A 691 -18.79 -4.22 -15.15
N HIS A 692 -17.72 -4.80 -15.68
CA HIS A 692 -17.66 -6.17 -16.21
C HIS A 692 -16.65 -6.97 -15.40
N ASP A 693 -17.11 -7.98 -14.71
CA ASP A 693 -16.26 -8.84 -13.88
C ASP A 693 -15.42 -9.79 -14.74
N LEU A 694 -14.15 -9.96 -14.37
CA LEU A 694 -13.19 -10.85 -15.03
C LEU A 694 -12.59 -11.89 -14.08
N SER A 695 -13.05 -11.96 -12.85
CA SER A 695 -12.47 -12.79 -11.79
C SER A 695 -12.31 -14.25 -12.22
N PHE A 696 -13.31 -14.77 -12.94
CA PHE A 696 -13.36 -16.15 -13.43
C PHE A 696 -13.30 -16.25 -14.96
N THR A 697 -12.90 -15.17 -15.65
CA THR A 697 -12.83 -15.10 -17.13
C THR A 697 -11.42 -14.69 -17.56
N ASP A 698 -10.83 -15.43 -18.51
CA ASP A 698 -9.45 -15.17 -18.96
C ASP A 698 -9.37 -14.32 -20.24
N THR A 699 -10.51 -14.02 -20.87
CA THR A 699 -10.54 -13.30 -22.13
C THR A 699 -11.54 -12.14 -22.11
N VAL A 700 -11.04 -10.96 -22.46
CA VAL A 700 -11.85 -9.74 -22.65
C VAL A 700 -12.09 -9.51 -24.13
N ASN A 701 -13.36 -9.53 -24.57
CA ASN A 701 -13.73 -9.22 -25.95
C ASN A 701 -14.24 -7.78 -26.06
N LYS A 702 -13.64 -6.97 -26.92
CA LYS A 702 -13.98 -5.56 -27.13
C LYS A 702 -13.95 -5.17 -28.59
N ASP A 703 -14.79 -4.19 -28.96
CA ASP A 703 -14.75 -3.54 -30.27
C ASP A 703 -13.81 -2.32 -30.22
N GLU A 704 -12.99 -2.14 -31.27
CA GLU A 704 -12.05 -1.02 -31.38
C GLU A 704 -12.73 0.36 -31.26
N MET A 705 -13.98 0.52 -31.68
CA MET A 705 -14.75 1.76 -31.52
C MET A 705 -15.20 2.07 -30.10
N ASN A 706 -15.07 1.14 -29.15
CA ASN A 706 -15.53 1.24 -27.78
C ASN A 706 -14.39 1.17 -26.77
N LEU A 707 -13.21 1.62 -27.14
CA LEU A 707 -11.96 1.52 -26.39
C LEU A 707 -11.80 2.55 -25.27
N ASP A 708 -12.86 2.96 -24.64
CA ASP A 708 -12.79 3.65 -23.36
C ASP A 708 -13.09 2.64 -22.26
N PHE A 709 -12.03 1.95 -21.77
CA PHE A 709 -12.17 1.07 -20.63
C PHE A 709 -11.10 1.33 -19.58
N THR A 710 -11.52 1.19 -18.34
CA THR A 710 -10.64 1.26 -17.18
C THR A 710 -10.52 -0.13 -16.59
N LEU A 711 -9.33 -0.69 -16.61
CA LEU A 711 -9.04 -1.98 -16.00
C LEU A 711 -9.00 -1.83 -14.49
N LYS A 712 -9.59 -2.77 -13.77
CA LYS A 712 -9.49 -2.88 -12.32
C LYS A 712 -8.69 -4.12 -11.94
N PHE A 713 -7.80 -3.97 -10.98
CA PHE A 713 -7.11 -5.08 -10.34
C PHE A 713 -7.19 -5.00 -8.82
N SER A 714 -6.89 -6.09 -8.17
CA SER A 714 -6.74 -6.18 -6.73
C SER A 714 -5.55 -7.07 -6.40
N ASP A 715 -4.95 -6.88 -5.23
CA ASP A 715 -3.88 -7.75 -4.75
C ASP A 715 -4.36 -8.87 -3.82
N LEU A 716 -5.65 -8.88 -3.45
CA LEU A 716 -6.29 -9.83 -2.53
C LEU A 716 -5.48 -10.14 -1.26
N SER A 717 -4.52 -9.28 -0.90
CA SER A 717 -3.76 -9.39 0.35
C SER A 717 -4.60 -8.94 1.53
N TYR A 718 -5.60 -8.08 1.25
CA TYR A 718 -6.43 -7.39 2.25
C TYR A 718 -5.63 -6.61 3.29
N SER A 719 -4.32 -6.46 3.05
CA SER A 719 -3.40 -5.63 3.81
C SER A 719 -3.31 -4.25 3.19
N PRO A 720 -2.98 -3.24 3.96
CA PRO A 720 -2.65 -1.93 3.40
C PRO A 720 -1.48 -2.01 2.41
N ARG A 721 -1.55 -1.25 1.30
CA ARG A 721 -0.71 -1.41 0.09
C ARG A 721 0.67 -0.75 0.12
N ASP A 722 1.12 -0.17 1.22
CA ASP A 722 2.23 0.80 1.25
C ASP A 722 3.62 0.26 0.88
N ASP A 723 3.81 -1.06 0.85
CA ASP A 723 5.13 -1.66 0.59
C ASP A 723 5.27 -2.34 -0.79
N ASN A 724 4.17 -2.52 -1.52
CA ASN A 724 4.17 -3.20 -2.81
C ASN A 724 3.99 -2.20 -3.94
N HIS A 725 4.84 -2.30 -4.95
CA HIS A 725 4.69 -1.56 -6.19
C HIS A 725 4.03 -2.44 -7.24
N TYR A 726 3.14 -1.86 -8.03
CA TYR A 726 2.45 -2.57 -9.10
C TYR A 726 2.94 -2.07 -10.44
N GLU A 727 3.08 -2.98 -11.38
CA GLU A 727 3.49 -2.68 -12.74
C GLU A 727 2.59 -3.39 -13.74
N THR A 728 2.32 -2.73 -14.84
CA THR A 728 1.48 -3.25 -15.93
C THR A 728 2.17 -3.17 -17.27
N ARG A 729 1.76 -4.04 -18.21
CA ARG A 729 2.11 -3.95 -19.63
C ARG A 729 1.10 -4.67 -20.51
N ILE A 730 1.04 -4.27 -21.78
CA ILE A 730 0.22 -4.92 -22.81
C ILE A 730 1.12 -5.46 -23.91
N LEU A 731 1.26 -6.78 -24.01
CA LEU A 731 2.03 -7.41 -25.06
C LEU A 731 1.20 -7.56 -26.34
N PRO A 732 1.78 -7.35 -27.55
CA PRO A 732 3.17 -6.93 -27.85
C PRO A 732 3.36 -5.41 -27.98
N LEU A 733 2.45 -4.57 -27.46
CA LEU A 733 2.55 -3.10 -27.60
C LEU A 733 3.66 -2.53 -26.75
N ASP A 734 3.72 -2.95 -25.46
CA ASP A 734 4.71 -2.49 -24.52
C ASP A 734 5.92 -3.44 -24.50
N LYS A 735 7.13 -2.90 -24.51
CA LYS A 735 8.36 -3.67 -24.32
C LYS A 735 8.70 -3.81 -22.84
N ASP A 736 8.50 -2.74 -22.10
CA ASP A 736 8.88 -2.60 -20.70
C ASP A 736 7.65 -2.56 -19.80
N TRP A 737 7.85 -2.77 -18.50
CA TRP A 737 6.83 -2.63 -17.49
C TRP A 737 6.63 -1.16 -17.13
N THR A 738 5.39 -0.73 -17.01
CA THR A 738 5.01 0.63 -16.62
C THR A 738 4.50 0.61 -15.18
N PRO A 739 5.08 1.42 -14.28
CA PRO A 739 4.62 1.48 -12.91
C PRO A 739 3.20 2.06 -12.83
N VAL A 740 2.38 1.49 -11.95
CA VAL A 740 1.07 2.03 -11.56
C VAL A 740 1.29 2.99 -10.40
N PHE A 741 0.65 4.16 -10.44
CA PHE A 741 0.79 5.13 -9.35
C PHE A 741 0.27 4.57 -8.03
N GLU A 742 0.91 4.96 -6.93
CA GLU A 742 0.58 4.53 -5.58
C GLU A 742 -0.92 4.68 -5.30
N ASN A 743 -1.51 3.62 -4.75
CA ASN A 743 -2.93 3.51 -4.38
C ASN A 743 -3.96 3.54 -5.52
N ASP A 744 -3.56 3.57 -6.78
CA ASP A 744 -4.52 3.44 -7.88
C ASP A 744 -4.72 1.97 -8.26
N THR A 745 -5.96 1.48 -8.09
CA THR A 745 -6.38 0.13 -8.52
C THR A 745 -6.98 0.12 -9.91
N HIS A 746 -6.98 1.28 -10.56
CA HIS A 746 -7.67 1.53 -11.80
C HIS A 746 -6.69 2.01 -12.87
N ILE A 747 -6.53 1.22 -13.94
CA ILE A 747 -5.62 1.56 -15.03
C ILE A 747 -6.46 1.96 -16.24
N LYS A 748 -6.38 3.23 -16.63
CA LYS A 748 -7.10 3.75 -17.78
C LYS A 748 -6.28 3.55 -19.05
N TYR A 749 -6.81 2.76 -19.96
CA TYR A 749 -6.21 2.54 -21.27
C TYR A 749 -6.88 3.42 -22.32
N GLY A 750 -6.04 4.04 -23.16
CA GLY A 750 -6.47 4.82 -24.31
C GLY A 750 -6.74 3.94 -25.56
N HIS A 751 -6.39 4.45 -26.72
CA HIS A 751 -6.62 3.75 -28.00
C HIS A 751 -5.67 2.56 -28.18
N ILE A 752 -6.23 1.33 -28.16
CA ILE A 752 -5.52 0.10 -28.51
C ILE A 752 -6.06 -0.39 -29.86
N PRO A 753 -5.21 -0.58 -30.88
CA PRO A 753 -5.65 -1.06 -32.20
C PRO A 753 -6.34 -2.42 -32.15
N GLY A 754 -7.12 -2.76 -33.18
CA GLY A 754 -7.72 -4.10 -33.29
C GLY A 754 -6.64 -5.19 -33.37
N GLY A 755 -6.76 -6.23 -32.50
CA GLY A 755 -5.79 -7.31 -32.38
C GLY A 755 -5.97 -8.14 -31.14
N LYS A 756 -5.10 -9.15 -30.97
CA LYS A 756 -5.03 -9.95 -29.74
C LYS A 756 -3.84 -9.53 -28.92
N TYR A 757 -4.10 -9.23 -27.66
CA TYR A 757 -3.13 -8.74 -26.70
C TYR A 757 -3.18 -9.54 -25.41
N LYS A 758 -2.09 -9.47 -24.63
CA LYS A 758 -2.04 -9.97 -23.27
C LYS A 758 -1.81 -8.80 -22.33
N ILE A 759 -2.78 -8.52 -21.47
CA ILE A 759 -2.61 -7.57 -20.38
C ILE A 759 -2.00 -8.34 -19.22
N GLN A 760 -0.90 -7.83 -18.71
CA GLN A 760 -0.21 -8.40 -17.56
C GLN A 760 -0.10 -7.35 -16.47
N ILE A 761 -0.29 -7.78 -15.23
CA ILE A 761 -0.05 -6.99 -14.04
C ILE A 761 0.79 -7.81 -13.06
N ARG A 762 1.72 -7.16 -12.36
CA ARG A 762 2.52 -7.80 -11.33
C ARG A 762 2.70 -6.91 -10.10
N ALA A 763 2.84 -7.52 -8.95
CA ALA A 763 3.33 -6.89 -7.73
C ALA A 763 4.83 -7.15 -7.59
N VAL A 764 5.58 -6.14 -7.24
CA VAL A 764 7.02 -6.20 -6.98
C VAL A 764 7.34 -5.61 -5.61
N ASP A 765 8.32 -6.17 -4.93
CA ASP A 765 8.82 -5.63 -3.67
C ASP A 765 9.76 -4.42 -3.89
N LYS A 766 10.22 -3.81 -2.81
CA LYS A 766 11.19 -2.69 -2.83
C LYS A 766 12.49 -3.03 -3.54
N ASN A 767 12.85 -4.32 -3.64
CA ASN A 767 14.07 -4.81 -4.30
C ASN A 767 13.85 -5.16 -5.78
N GLY A 768 12.61 -5.01 -6.29
CA GLY A 768 12.24 -5.36 -7.67
C GLY A 768 11.95 -6.85 -7.89
N ASN A 769 11.85 -7.68 -6.83
CA ASN A 769 11.46 -9.08 -6.97
C ASN A 769 9.96 -9.19 -7.24
N VAL A 770 9.58 -10.07 -8.16
CA VAL A 770 8.17 -10.32 -8.49
C VAL A 770 7.54 -11.19 -7.39
N LEU A 771 6.53 -10.65 -6.72
CA LEU A 771 5.78 -11.33 -5.67
C LEU A 771 4.62 -12.15 -6.23
N SER A 772 3.86 -11.58 -7.17
CA SER A 772 2.77 -12.26 -7.89
C SER A 772 2.50 -11.58 -9.23
N GLN A 773 1.82 -12.29 -10.12
CA GLN A 773 1.47 -11.79 -11.45
C GLN A 773 0.15 -12.40 -11.90
N ASP A 774 -0.68 -11.63 -12.61
CA ASP A 774 -1.87 -12.11 -13.32
C ASP A 774 -1.85 -11.66 -14.79
N GLU A 775 -2.51 -12.43 -15.64
CA GLU A 775 -2.56 -12.21 -17.08
C GLU A 775 -3.97 -12.45 -17.62
N LYS A 776 -4.49 -11.53 -18.44
CA LYS A 776 -5.73 -11.71 -19.20
C LYS A 776 -5.50 -11.47 -20.69
N THR A 777 -6.22 -12.21 -21.52
CA THR A 777 -6.21 -12.03 -22.97
C THR A 777 -7.21 -10.96 -23.37
N LEU A 778 -6.78 -9.95 -24.14
CA LEU A 778 -7.64 -8.91 -24.68
C LEU A 778 -7.80 -9.15 -26.19
N ASP A 779 -9.00 -9.46 -26.66
CA ASP A 779 -9.33 -9.63 -28.08
C ASP A 779 -10.14 -8.42 -28.56
N ILE A 780 -9.46 -7.52 -29.28
CA ILE A 780 -10.06 -6.30 -29.79
C ILE A 780 -10.45 -6.52 -31.26
N THR A 781 -11.74 -6.57 -31.52
CA THR A 781 -12.24 -6.68 -32.88
C THR A 781 -12.02 -5.36 -33.64
N PRO A 782 -11.26 -5.38 -34.76
CA PRO A 782 -11.01 -4.15 -35.52
C PRO A 782 -12.31 -3.58 -36.08
N VAL A 783 -12.39 -2.25 -36.16
CA VAL A 783 -13.49 -1.54 -36.77
C VAL A 783 -13.66 -2.01 -38.24
N LEU A 784 -14.89 -1.86 -38.75
CA LEU A 784 -15.28 -2.40 -40.03
C LEU A 784 -14.30 -2.02 -41.17
N TYR A 785 -13.84 -0.74 -41.18
CA TYR A 785 -12.91 -0.25 -42.21
C TYR A 785 -11.48 -0.77 -42.07
N ASN A 786 -11.10 -1.27 -40.89
CA ASN A 786 -9.79 -1.87 -40.61
C ASN A 786 -9.76 -3.38 -40.90
N ARG A 787 -10.90 -4.03 -41.10
CA ARG A 787 -10.94 -5.46 -41.40
C ARG A 787 -10.41 -5.70 -42.80
N TRP A 788 -9.53 -6.72 -42.95
CA TRP A 788 -8.86 -7.02 -44.22
C TRP A 788 -9.84 -7.26 -45.39
N TRP A 789 -10.96 -7.94 -45.12
CA TRP A 789 -12.00 -8.19 -46.16
C TRP A 789 -12.73 -6.92 -46.59
N PHE A 790 -12.95 -5.95 -45.66
CA PHE A 790 -13.55 -4.66 -45.97
C PHE A 790 -12.62 -3.81 -46.85
N ARG A 791 -11.31 -3.76 -46.53
CA ARG A 791 -10.30 -3.11 -47.36
C ARG A 791 -10.24 -3.74 -48.75
N LEU A 792 -10.34 -5.08 -48.84
CA LEU A 792 -10.42 -5.81 -50.09
C LEU A 792 -11.71 -5.45 -50.89
N LEU A 793 -12.85 -5.35 -50.20
CA LEU A 793 -14.13 -4.95 -50.79
C LEU A 793 -14.07 -3.52 -51.33
N VAL A 794 -13.48 -2.57 -50.58
CA VAL A 794 -13.27 -1.20 -51.05
C VAL A 794 -12.36 -1.16 -52.29
N LEU A 795 -11.26 -1.94 -52.28
CA LEU A 795 -10.37 -2.05 -53.43
C LEU A 795 -11.08 -2.64 -54.63
N LEU A 796 -11.91 -3.67 -54.46
CA LEU A 796 -12.72 -4.26 -55.55
C LEU A 796 -13.76 -3.26 -56.04
N LEU A 797 -14.36 -2.46 -55.18
CA LEU A 797 -15.31 -1.42 -55.55
C LEU A 797 -14.62 -0.31 -56.36
N LEU A 798 -13.44 0.13 -55.90
CA LEU A 798 -12.63 1.10 -56.62
C LEU A 798 -12.19 0.55 -58.01
N ALA A 799 -11.77 -0.72 -58.05
CA ALA A 799 -11.43 -1.39 -59.30
C ALA A 799 -12.64 -1.49 -60.27
N LEU A 800 -13.82 -1.80 -59.68
CA LEU A 800 -15.07 -1.83 -60.47
C LEU A 800 -15.45 -0.45 -60.96
N LEU A 801 -15.33 0.60 -60.15
CA LEU A 801 -15.56 1.99 -60.55
C LEU A 801 -14.58 2.42 -61.65
N ALA A 802 -13.30 2.09 -61.47
CA ALA A 802 -12.28 2.35 -62.50
C ALA A 802 -12.60 1.60 -63.78
N TYR A 803 -13.00 0.32 -63.71
CA TYR A 803 -13.43 -0.45 -64.86
C TYR A 803 -14.65 0.17 -65.53
N LEU A 804 -15.69 0.57 -64.79
CA LEU A 804 -16.88 1.23 -65.34
C LEU A 804 -16.53 2.58 -65.93
N PHE A 805 -15.61 3.35 -65.35
CA PHE A 805 -15.11 4.60 -65.85
C PHE A 805 -14.39 4.40 -67.22
N VAL A 806 -13.43 3.44 -67.24
CA VAL A 806 -12.71 3.08 -68.50
C VAL A 806 -13.68 2.59 -69.55
N ARG A 807 -14.62 1.72 -69.17
CA ARG A 807 -15.66 1.22 -70.07
C ARG A 807 -16.57 2.36 -70.61
N ARG A 808 -16.92 3.34 -69.79
CA ARG A 808 -17.72 4.50 -70.21
C ARG A 808 -16.88 5.44 -71.07
N TYR A 809 -15.61 5.62 -70.69
CA TYR A 809 -14.68 6.43 -71.52
C TYR A 809 -14.39 5.80 -72.86
N THR A 810 -14.12 4.50 -72.93
CA THR A 810 -13.92 3.80 -74.21
C THR A 810 -15.19 3.83 -75.07
N ARG A 811 -16.37 3.64 -74.44
CA ARG A 811 -17.65 3.81 -75.23
C ARG A 811 -17.85 5.24 -75.72
N SER A 812 -17.46 6.25 -74.96
CA SER A 812 -17.51 7.64 -75.36
C SER A 812 -16.53 7.93 -76.51
N LEU A 813 -15.29 7.36 -76.41
CA LEU A 813 -14.29 7.42 -77.47
C LEU A 813 -14.76 6.71 -78.74
N GLN A 814 -15.37 5.54 -78.60
CA GLN A 814 -15.95 4.81 -79.74
C GLN A 814 -17.06 5.60 -80.41
N ARG A 815 -17.96 6.20 -79.61
CA ARG A 815 -18.99 7.09 -80.15
C ARG A 815 -18.41 8.32 -80.86
N LYS A 816 -17.34 8.91 -80.34
CA LYS A 816 -16.59 9.99 -80.91
C LYS A 816 -15.91 9.53 -82.22
N LYS A 817 -15.32 8.31 -82.22
CA LYS A 817 -14.70 7.71 -83.36
C LYS A 817 -15.72 7.43 -84.44
N ASP A 818 -16.88 6.86 -84.06
CA ASP A 818 -17.97 6.58 -84.99
C ASP A 818 -18.56 7.87 -85.62
N LEU A 819 -18.70 8.95 -84.82
CA LEU A 819 -19.09 10.28 -85.23
C LEU A 819 -18.03 10.92 -86.17
N LEU A 820 -16.75 10.77 -85.83
CA LEU A 820 -15.64 11.23 -86.66
C LEU A 820 -15.54 10.43 -87.93
N GLN A 821 -15.79 9.11 -87.86
CA GLN A 821 -15.81 8.27 -89.10
C GLN A 821 -16.94 8.68 -90.01
N GLN A 822 -18.14 8.98 -89.45
CA GLN A 822 -19.26 9.49 -90.22
C GLN A 822 -18.94 10.87 -90.87
N GLU A 823 -18.24 11.73 -90.18
CA GLU A 823 -17.78 13.01 -90.61
C GLU A 823 -16.67 12.88 -91.71
N VAL A 824 -15.71 11.91 -91.42
CA VAL A 824 -14.66 11.57 -92.40
C VAL A 824 -15.29 10.98 -93.72
N ASP A 825 -16.28 10.09 -93.53
CA ASP A 825 -16.97 9.52 -94.70
C ASP A 825 -17.76 10.59 -95.51
N ARG A 826 -18.34 11.57 -94.78
CA ARG A 826 -18.95 12.76 -95.43
C ARG A 826 -17.91 13.64 -96.07
N GLN A 827 -16.81 13.94 -95.38
CA GLN A 827 -15.74 14.74 -95.98
C GLN A 827 -14.97 14.01 -97.10
N THR A 828 -14.88 12.67 -97.02
CA THR A 828 -14.25 11.86 -98.06
C THR A 828 -15.09 11.87 -99.32
N LYS A 829 -16.39 11.97 -99.28
CA LYS A 829 -17.27 12.12 -100.32
C LYS A 829 -17.16 13.53 -100.93
N GLU A 830 -17.06 14.58 -100.12
CA GLU A 830 -16.80 15.96 -100.57
C GLU A 830 -15.36 16.16 -101.05
N LEU A 831 -14.36 15.41 -100.54
CA LEU A 831 -12.96 15.44 -100.96
C LEU A 831 -12.75 14.70 -102.31
N LYS A 832 -13.59 13.67 -102.61
CA LYS A 832 -13.52 12.96 -103.86
C LYS A 832 -13.98 13.88 -105.01
N GLU A 833 -14.86 14.81 -104.68
CA GLU A 833 -15.28 15.85 -105.63
C GLU A 833 -14.25 17.00 -105.79
N LYS A 834 -13.38 17.21 -104.70
CA LYS A 834 -12.28 18.20 -104.70
C LYS A 834 -10.93 17.65 -105.19
N LYS A 835 -10.75 16.34 -105.19
CA LYS A 835 -9.50 15.69 -105.55
C LYS A 835 -9.18 15.88 -107.05
N ASP A 836 -10.18 15.98 -107.89
CA ASP A 836 -9.99 16.26 -109.30
C ASP A 836 -9.53 17.70 -109.57
N GLU A 837 -9.57 18.59 -108.57
CA GLU A 837 -9.12 19.97 -108.66
C GLU A 837 -7.71 20.23 -108.10
N LEU A 838 -7.15 19.33 -107.28
CA LEU A 838 -5.95 19.56 -106.51
C LEU A 838 -4.69 18.74 -106.95
N GLU A 839 -4.82 17.86 -107.94
CA GLU A 839 -3.64 17.15 -108.47
C GLU A 839 -2.67 18.07 -109.23
N ARG A 840 -2.99 19.37 -109.40
CA ARG A 840 -2.14 20.38 -109.99
C ARG A 840 -1.30 21.25 -109.07
N LYS A 841 -1.39 21.07 -107.74
CA LYS A 841 -0.64 21.87 -106.74
C LYS A 841 0.30 21.09 -105.85
N ALA A 842 0.49 19.79 -106.05
CA ALA A 842 1.21 18.93 -105.06
C ALA A 842 2.73 18.71 -105.35
N GLU A 843 3.33 19.42 -106.31
CA GLU A 843 4.73 19.30 -106.64
C GLU A 843 5.65 20.32 -105.96
N GLU A 844 5.11 21.29 -105.18
CA GLU A 844 5.94 22.38 -104.67
C GLU A 844 6.19 22.32 -103.13
N LEU A 845 5.74 21.31 -102.34
CA LEU A 845 5.80 21.31 -100.88
C LEU A 845 6.54 20.13 -100.26
N SER A 846 7.39 19.41 -101.01
CA SER A 846 8.12 18.25 -100.51
C SER A 846 9.49 18.59 -99.93
N GLU A 847 9.90 19.82 -99.85
CA GLU A 847 11.25 20.14 -99.27
C GLU A 847 11.30 20.78 -97.87
N GLN A 848 10.18 21.02 -97.26
CA GLN A 848 10.23 21.72 -95.90
C GLN A 848 10.03 20.89 -94.63
N ASN A 849 9.77 19.58 -94.69
CA ASN A 849 9.47 18.76 -93.52
C ASN A 849 10.61 17.90 -92.92
N ALA A 850 11.83 18.08 -93.38
CA ALA A 850 12.97 17.28 -92.89
C ALA A 850 13.76 17.89 -91.68
N LEU A 851 13.36 19.07 -91.20
CA LEU A 851 14.15 19.80 -90.23
C LEU A 851 13.59 19.86 -88.78
N LEU A 852 12.42 19.30 -88.53
CA LEU A 852 11.74 19.45 -87.18
C LEU A 852 11.71 18.21 -86.31
N GLN A 853 12.41 17.15 -86.68
CA GLN A 853 12.36 15.88 -85.94
C GLN A 853 13.57 15.59 -85.10
N LYS A 854 14.45 16.55 -84.87
CA LYS A 854 15.70 16.32 -84.09
C LYS A 854 15.85 17.06 -82.75
N GLN A 855 14.81 17.70 -82.24
CA GLN A 855 14.95 18.52 -81.01
C GLN A 855 14.13 18.10 -79.77
N ASN A 856 13.50 16.94 -79.74
CA ASN A 856 12.67 16.54 -78.56
C ASN A 856 13.15 15.31 -77.78
N GLU A 857 14.41 14.95 -77.85
CA GLU A 857 14.96 13.86 -76.99
C GLU A 857 16.12 14.30 -76.11
N MET A 858 15.95 15.33 -75.32
CA MET A 858 16.78 15.54 -74.10
C MET A 858 16.12 16.59 -73.21
N ILE A 859 15.40 16.16 -72.25
CA ILE A 859 15.27 16.73 -70.87
C ILE A 859 14.17 15.95 -70.14
N ALA A 860 14.46 14.74 -69.77
CA ALA A 860 13.77 14.03 -68.72
C ALA A 860 14.82 13.52 -67.75
N SER A 861 15.01 14.21 -66.67
CA SER A 861 15.40 13.73 -65.33
C SER A 861 16.11 14.85 -64.57
N HIS A 862 15.57 15.19 -63.55
CA HIS A 862 16.09 15.74 -62.26
C HIS A 862 15.38 17.00 -61.79
N ASN A 863 14.90 16.80 -60.58
CA ASN A 863 14.56 17.77 -59.54
C ASN A 863 13.16 18.35 -59.55
N THR A 864 12.36 17.50 -58.82
CA THR A 864 12.10 17.75 -57.40
C THR A 864 11.53 19.12 -57.07
N LEU A 865 10.19 19.06 -56.85
CA LEU A 865 9.45 19.88 -55.88
C LEU A 865 10.01 21.29 -55.65
N LEU A 866 9.73 22.19 -56.44
CA LEU A 866 9.46 23.61 -56.19
C LEU A 866 9.70 24.53 -57.39
N SER A 867 10.01 23.99 -58.61
CA SER A 867 10.35 24.87 -59.73
C SER A 867 9.60 24.61 -61.04
N SER A 868 8.50 23.84 -61.04
CA SER A 868 7.87 23.46 -62.29
C SER A 868 6.51 24.13 -62.59
N THR A 869 6.17 25.24 -61.91
CA THR A 869 4.91 25.94 -62.18
C THR A 869 4.98 27.46 -62.20
N LEU A 870 6.13 28.03 -62.51
CA LEU A 870 6.13 29.49 -62.72
C LEU A 870 6.81 29.84 -64.04
N SER A 871 6.07 30.47 -64.92
CA SER A 871 6.61 31.13 -66.07
C SER A 871 7.55 32.27 -65.71
N THR A 872 8.51 32.65 -66.53
CA THR A 872 9.58 33.64 -66.27
C THR A 872 9.14 35.00 -65.70
N LYS A 873 7.82 35.31 -65.70
CA LYS A 873 7.25 36.51 -65.07
C LYS A 873 6.85 36.29 -63.56
N GLU A 874 6.70 35.05 -63.15
CA GLU A 874 6.35 34.71 -61.72
C GLU A 874 7.56 34.54 -60.83
N THR A 875 8.75 34.25 -61.39
CA THR A 875 10.04 34.19 -60.70
C THR A 875 10.47 35.56 -60.15
N ASP A 876 10.29 36.62 -60.88
CA ASP A 876 10.60 37.98 -60.44
C ASP A 876 9.68 38.43 -59.31
N PHE A 877 8.36 38.15 -59.37
CA PHE A 877 7.43 38.47 -58.25
C PHE A 877 7.75 37.70 -56.99
N SER A 878 8.06 36.44 -57.08
CA SER A 878 8.38 35.59 -55.93
C SER A 878 9.68 36.02 -55.23
N ALA A 879 10.68 36.43 -56.02
CA ALA A 879 11.93 36.94 -55.46
C ALA A 879 11.73 38.29 -54.75
N MET A 880 10.98 39.20 -55.35
CA MET A 880 10.62 40.49 -54.74
C MET A 880 9.77 40.31 -53.47
N LEU A 881 8.83 39.38 -53.46
CA LEU A 881 7.97 39.06 -52.30
C LEU A 881 8.82 38.52 -51.13
N LEU A 882 9.74 37.61 -51.43
CA LEU A 882 10.63 37.01 -50.41
C LEU A 882 11.58 38.06 -49.84
N GLU A 883 12.13 38.95 -50.65
CA GLU A 883 13.00 40.04 -50.18
C GLU A 883 12.22 41.04 -49.32
N ALA A 884 11.01 41.40 -49.71
CA ALA A 884 10.17 42.35 -48.98
C ALA A 884 9.76 41.76 -47.60
N ILE A 885 9.33 40.49 -47.56
CA ILE A 885 8.93 39.87 -46.29
C ILE A 885 10.12 39.61 -45.34
N GLN A 886 11.31 39.25 -45.87
CA GLN A 886 12.53 39.09 -45.08
C GLN A 886 12.99 40.36 -44.40
N LYS A 887 12.77 41.53 -45.01
CA LYS A 887 13.10 42.83 -44.43
C LYS A 887 12.10 43.27 -43.34
N LEU A 888 10.81 42.86 -43.49
CA LEU A 888 9.73 43.45 -42.72
C LEU A 888 9.11 42.53 -41.68
N TYR A 889 9.34 41.18 -41.69
CA TYR A 889 8.60 40.21 -40.89
C TYR A 889 8.73 40.43 -39.35
N LYS A 890 9.83 41.06 -38.89
CA LYS A 890 10.06 41.37 -37.48
C LYS A 890 9.21 42.56 -36.96
N ASP A 891 8.76 43.41 -37.83
CA ASP A 891 7.96 44.59 -37.49
C ASP A 891 6.56 44.12 -36.99
N PRO A 892 6.22 44.38 -35.71
CA PRO A 892 4.92 43.96 -35.17
C PRO A 892 3.73 44.58 -35.88
N ASP A 893 3.89 45.78 -36.46
CA ASP A 893 2.84 46.54 -37.17
C ASP A 893 2.73 46.17 -38.67
N LEU A 894 3.55 45.21 -39.15
CA LEU A 894 3.47 44.76 -40.50
C LEU A 894 2.09 44.20 -40.85
N ASP A 895 1.39 44.89 -41.66
CA ASP A 895 0.09 44.51 -42.22
C ASP A 895 0.15 44.32 -43.76
N VAL A 896 -1.03 44.05 -44.36
CA VAL A 896 -1.17 43.87 -45.79
C VAL A 896 -0.85 45.14 -46.58
N HIS A 897 -1.08 46.32 -45.98
CA HIS A 897 -0.83 47.62 -46.60
C HIS A 897 0.67 47.88 -46.67
N THR A 898 1.35 47.72 -45.56
CA THR A 898 2.79 47.94 -45.42
C THR A 898 3.61 47.02 -46.38
N LEU A 899 3.19 45.74 -46.50
CA LEU A 899 3.84 44.85 -47.45
C LEU A 899 3.55 45.25 -48.92
N ALA A 900 2.34 45.72 -49.19
CA ALA A 900 1.98 46.15 -50.55
C ALA A 900 2.78 47.41 -50.95
N GLU A 901 2.98 48.38 -50.07
CA GLU A 901 3.81 49.58 -50.24
C GLU A 901 5.29 49.19 -50.51
N ALA A 902 5.81 48.27 -49.69
CA ALA A 902 7.20 47.77 -49.87
C ALA A 902 7.44 47.08 -51.21
N MET A 903 6.39 46.65 -51.88
CA MET A 903 6.44 45.99 -53.18
C MET A 903 5.98 46.89 -54.34
N ASP A 904 5.74 48.15 -54.04
CA ASP A 904 5.20 49.16 -55.01
C ASP A 904 3.92 48.68 -55.71
N MET A 905 3.02 48.08 -54.89
CA MET A 905 1.74 47.52 -55.42
C MET A 905 0.56 48.01 -54.58
N ASN A 906 -0.64 48.05 -55.17
CA ASN A 906 -1.81 48.27 -54.33
C ASN A 906 -2.23 46.94 -53.63
N ARG A 907 -2.92 47.08 -52.47
CA ARG A 907 -3.36 45.97 -51.61
C ARG A 907 -4.13 44.88 -52.38
N SER A 908 -5.02 45.25 -53.30
CA SER A 908 -5.83 44.30 -54.08
C SER A 908 -4.99 43.46 -55.03
N MET A 909 -4.03 44.11 -55.72
CA MET A 909 -3.14 43.47 -56.65
C MET A 909 -2.13 42.51 -55.95
N LEU A 910 -1.62 42.93 -54.78
CA LEU A 910 -0.75 42.05 -53.98
C LEU A 910 -1.50 40.79 -53.49
N ASN A 911 -2.73 41.00 -52.97
CA ASN A 911 -3.54 39.89 -52.46
C ASN A 911 -3.94 38.91 -53.57
N GLU A 912 -4.29 39.42 -54.79
CA GLU A 912 -4.60 38.61 -55.99
C GLU A 912 -3.37 37.83 -56.46
N LYS A 913 -2.19 38.44 -56.48
CA LYS A 913 -0.96 37.77 -56.90
C LYS A 913 -0.51 36.69 -55.90
N ILE A 914 -0.60 36.96 -54.60
CA ILE A 914 -0.29 35.99 -53.56
C ILE A 914 -1.32 34.86 -53.57
N GLN A 915 -2.60 35.15 -53.72
CA GLN A 915 -3.64 34.14 -53.80
C GLN A 915 -3.45 33.22 -55.03
N ASN A 916 -3.06 33.80 -56.18
CA ASN A 916 -2.82 33.04 -57.40
C ASN A 916 -1.52 32.22 -57.30
N ALA A 917 -0.47 32.74 -56.68
CA ALA A 917 0.84 32.10 -56.58
C ALA A 917 0.91 31.05 -55.44
N LEU A 918 0.28 31.31 -54.28
CA LEU A 918 0.46 30.54 -53.06
C LEU A 918 -0.85 29.98 -52.49
N GLY A 919 -2.00 30.30 -53.09
CA GLY A 919 -3.30 29.79 -52.64
C GLY A 919 -3.79 30.34 -51.30
N MET A 920 -3.17 31.40 -50.77
CA MET A 920 -3.49 31.98 -49.47
C MET A 920 -3.59 33.50 -49.51
N THR A 921 -4.24 34.08 -48.52
CA THR A 921 -4.32 35.54 -48.40
C THR A 921 -2.97 36.11 -47.95
N THR A 922 -2.71 37.40 -48.25
CA THR A 922 -1.48 38.08 -47.83
C THR A 922 -1.29 38.06 -46.34
N ALA A 923 -2.37 38.22 -45.56
CA ALA A 923 -2.30 38.14 -44.08
C ALA A 923 -1.97 36.72 -43.58
N GLN A 924 -2.45 35.69 -44.30
CA GLN A 924 -2.04 34.31 -44.03
C GLN A 924 -0.57 34.09 -44.37
N PHE A 925 -0.09 34.60 -45.47
CA PHE A 925 1.29 34.50 -45.91
C PHE A 925 2.25 35.14 -44.87
N ILE A 926 2.00 36.37 -44.42
CA ILE A 926 2.79 37.04 -43.39
C ILE A 926 2.85 36.18 -42.14
N ARG A 927 1.71 35.67 -41.68
CA ARG A 927 1.62 34.85 -40.46
C ARG A 927 2.36 33.52 -40.59
N THR A 928 2.15 32.77 -41.70
CA THR A 928 2.81 31.49 -41.94
C THR A 928 4.33 31.69 -42.08
N TYR A 929 4.80 32.75 -42.70
CA TYR A 929 6.21 33.10 -42.80
C TYR A 929 6.84 33.30 -41.42
N ARG A 930 6.21 34.11 -40.53
CA ARG A 930 6.63 34.34 -39.14
C ARG A 930 6.67 33.05 -38.35
N LEU A 931 5.66 32.17 -38.51
CA LEU A 931 5.59 30.88 -37.79
C LEU A 931 6.70 29.92 -38.23
N ASN A 932 7.05 29.89 -39.51
CA ASN A 932 8.15 29.07 -39.99
C ASN A 932 9.51 29.57 -39.49
N VAL A 933 9.74 30.88 -39.46
CA VAL A 933 10.96 31.47 -38.86
C VAL A 933 11.06 31.14 -37.38
N ALA A 934 9.95 31.24 -36.64
CA ALA A 934 9.91 30.87 -35.25
C ALA A 934 10.21 29.37 -35.01
N LYS A 935 9.70 28.50 -35.89
CA LYS A 935 10.02 27.08 -35.83
C LYS A 935 11.50 26.80 -36.09
N GLU A 936 12.09 27.48 -37.06
CA GLU A 936 13.56 27.37 -37.29
C GLU A 936 14.37 27.85 -36.09
N MET A 937 13.96 28.96 -35.47
CA MET A 937 14.62 29.48 -34.24
C MET A 937 14.53 28.46 -33.09
N ILE A 938 13.43 27.76 -32.96
CA ILE A 938 13.20 26.71 -31.94
C ILE A 938 14.02 25.46 -32.24
N CYS A 939 14.04 25.01 -33.51
CA CYS A 939 14.67 23.74 -33.89
C CYS A 939 16.21 23.82 -34.05
N ASN A 940 16.74 24.97 -34.49
CA ASN A 940 18.16 25.13 -34.76
C ASN A 940 19.05 25.46 -33.55
N GLY A 941 18.45 25.62 -32.35
CA GLY A 941 19.18 25.83 -31.10
C GLY A 941 20.07 27.07 -31.03
N THR A 942 19.93 28.00 -31.98
CA THR A 942 20.76 29.22 -32.06
C THR A 942 20.41 30.27 -31.01
N ASN A 943 19.28 30.13 -30.33
CA ASN A 943 18.74 31.09 -29.36
C ASN A 943 18.38 30.43 -28.02
N LYS A 944 19.31 29.65 -27.44
CA LYS A 944 19.09 28.91 -26.16
C LYS A 944 18.73 29.79 -24.97
N ASP A 945 19.03 31.07 -25.03
CA ASP A 945 18.77 32.02 -23.94
C ASP A 945 17.41 32.74 -24.04
N MET A 946 16.64 32.50 -25.11
CA MET A 946 15.34 33.16 -25.32
C MET A 946 14.19 32.25 -24.89
N ASN A 947 13.25 32.80 -24.17
CA ASN A 947 12.01 32.11 -23.85
C ASN A 947 10.99 32.21 -25.01
N ILE A 948 9.96 31.38 -24.98
CA ILE A 948 8.94 31.30 -26.05
C ILE A 948 8.21 32.64 -26.30
N SER A 949 8.06 33.48 -25.28
CA SER A 949 7.44 34.80 -25.44
C SER A 949 8.38 35.77 -26.13
N GLU A 950 9.67 35.68 -25.88
CA GLU A 950 10.70 36.47 -26.57
C GLU A 950 10.83 36.06 -28.05
N ILE A 951 10.78 34.77 -28.36
CA ILE A 951 10.73 34.28 -29.75
C ILE A 951 9.49 34.80 -30.47
N ALA A 952 8.32 34.83 -29.81
CA ALA A 952 7.11 35.37 -30.39
C ALA A 952 7.27 36.86 -30.77
N TYR A 953 7.87 37.68 -29.92
CA TYR A 953 8.12 39.09 -30.19
C TYR A 953 9.20 39.26 -31.29
N GLU A 954 10.27 38.46 -31.25
CA GLU A 954 11.36 38.53 -32.24
C GLU A 954 10.90 38.25 -33.67
N VAL A 955 9.89 37.42 -33.82
CA VAL A 955 9.28 37.14 -35.16
C VAL A 955 8.06 38.04 -35.48
N GLY A 956 7.84 39.07 -34.68
CA GLY A 956 6.86 40.13 -34.98
C GLY A 956 5.42 39.81 -34.52
N PHE A 957 5.20 38.98 -33.50
CA PHE A 957 3.87 38.86 -32.87
C PHE A 957 3.76 39.74 -31.66
N ASN A 958 2.67 40.51 -31.57
CA ASN A 958 2.38 41.39 -30.42
C ASN A 958 1.79 40.70 -29.19
N ASP A 959 1.29 39.47 -29.34
CA ASP A 959 0.69 38.67 -28.28
C ASP A 959 1.20 37.23 -28.29
N PRO A 960 2.02 36.83 -27.32
CA PRO A 960 2.54 35.46 -27.19
C PRO A 960 1.46 34.38 -27.06
N LYS A 961 0.27 34.70 -26.53
CA LYS A 961 -0.84 33.74 -26.43
C LYS A 961 -1.47 33.50 -27.80
N TYR A 962 -1.58 34.56 -28.59
CA TYR A 962 -2.05 34.47 -29.98
C TYR A 962 -1.02 33.70 -30.83
N PHE A 963 0.25 33.99 -30.69
CA PHE A 963 1.34 33.25 -31.32
C PHE A 963 1.26 31.74 -31.01
N THR A 964 1.16 31.35 -29.73
CA THR A 964 1.09 29.95 -29.33
C THR A 964 -0.10 29.23 -29.97
N ARG A 965 -1.28 29.87 -30.01
CA ARG A 965 -2.45 29.29 -30.68
C ARG A 965 -2.25 29.10 -32.18
N CYS A 966 -1.64 30.10 -32.86
CA CYS A 966 -1.36 30.03 -34.29
C CYS A 966 -0.30 28.96 -34.60
N PHE A 967 0.74 28.88 -33.80
CA PHE A 967 1.83 27.92 -33.94
C PHE A 967 1.33 26.47 -33.75
N THR A 968 0.55 26.22 -32.66
CA THR A 968 -0.03 24.89 -32.41
C THR A 968 -0.98 24.48 -33.54
N LYS A 969 -1.74 25.41 -34.09
CA LYS A 969 -2.63 25.13 -35.22
C LYS A 969 -1.89 24.81 -36.55
N GLU A 970 -0.72 25.42 -36.76
CA GLU A 970 0.07 25.25 -37.97
C GLU A 970 0.92 23.99 -37.95
N PHE A 971 1.45 23.60 -36.75
CA PHE A 971 2.44 22.52 -36.64
C PHE A 971 2.00 21.34 -35.78
N ASP A 972 0.75 21.33 -35.28
CA ASP A 972 0.17 20.30 -34.39
C ASP A 972 0.97 20.04 -33.12
N ALA A 973 1.88 20.93 -32.71
CA ALA A 973 2.69 20.89 -31.52
C ALA A 973 2.77 22.28 -30.88
N THR A 974 2.80 22.36 -29.56
CA THR A 974 3.01 23.66 -28.91
C THR A 974 4.46 24.13 -29.07
N PRO A 975 4.72 25.45 -29.14
CA PRO A 975 6.08 25.93 -29.20
C PRO A 975 6.95 25.45 -28.04
N SER A 976 6.35 25.26 -26.86
CA SER A 976 7.04 24.78 -25.65
C SER A 976 7.41 23.30 -25.73
N ASP A 977 6.57 22.48 -26.34
CA ASP A 977 6.85 21.07 -26.52
C ASP A 977 7.98 20.88 -27.57
N MET A 978 7.87 21.59 -28.69
CA MET A 978 8.89 21.57 -29.73
C MET A 978 10.26 22.13 -29.22
N PHE A 979 10.24 23.12 -28.34
CA PHE A 979 11.44 23.66 -27.72
C PHE A 979 12.11 22.65 -26.77
N LYS A 980 11.31 21.83 -26.03
CA LYS A 980 11.82 20.75 -25.17
C LYS A 980 12.38 19.55 -25.94
N GLU A 981 11.84 19.26 -27.10
CA GLU A 981 12.32 18.15 -27.94
C GLU A 981 13.66 18.44 -28.59
N HIS A 982 14.02 19.72 -28.80
CA HIS A 982 15.20 20.11 -29.58
C HIS A 982 16.29 20.83 -28.74
N ASN A 983 16.06 21.10 -27.48
CA ASN A 983 17.00 21.61 -26.49
C ASN A 983 17.17 20.66 -25.30
#